data_bb99c02cdcc8265195785a148b1af476
#
_entry.id   bb99c02cdcc8265195785a148b1af476
#
_cell.length_a   1.000
_cell.length_b   1.000
_cell.length_c   1.000
_cell.angle_alpha   90.00
_cell.angle_beta   90.00
_cell.angle_gamma   90.00
#
_symmetry.space_group_name_H-M   'P 1'
#
loop_
_entity.id
_entity.type
_entity.pdbx_description
1 polymer ?
#
loop_
_entity_poly.entity_id
_entity_poly.type
_entity_poly.pdbx_seq_one_letter_code
_entity_poly.pdbx_strand_id
1 'polypeptide(L)'
;MRSIRFAPLFPLMMLCLAGLTACGGAEEGPTNHLGAAPAEVFYSYPYDGQRRVSPASPVVLRFSHPLTGGADGVRLSEADGNSVALAAPEPVDGGLGLLVRPAQGDLRPGTRYRLTLDGLETEAGPLAFPDGPLTFETRLASGGANGQRGFDTVLRLREVLPDGEDLPFMDFSTLRLRFNQMLDTDTLTYGESISLTRDGELVPAIMLAKGDAVTLDPRQDLRPGERYTLTLGPSIRGFQGAALAGGGLQRSWVARDSRPRTVMVQETPPASGRGDDPCADPDGRRSRLTGQAMNCVPIEAVLLGDGDATQQSGNVFTELAFLPHYPDVSPLRIPRGSLLTGSNVKVKVAGAVPAGIETGDIAVTFLSDASGYLLPNPFSRRPEAPRQVRLFMDVAMTAENPEANGALSQTLLQVELVGVAKVEGPRLVIDALGVVEPEVLGQETAFGLLSLHTESYPDQNNAPAPIPDTRAPFLQSTMPMAEDGLAATVQPGDALVMNFSEPLDPESLEQALSLTREGADEPFDWSLDGASVVVRPHQPLRPGDSYTLAVSDRATDLAEPANPVQPASRTFRLPALIGDPVAPVLITTYPGFPCAVDKASWHIAEGDHGRCRGGRADDDHLPVPALPADRPIRVTVSQDIDPASVRLGDTCGSGSFRVERVAVDGDGNPVASPDGDKRKYQCDAAVPGRLKVEARTLTFIPDQPWEDGAAYRYTLQSVNRASGQQPDDCVSGEAICSQAGKRLQTALLEGPEPDWGGPDLEIHFRGAPVTDSVFQALNNLPTADVNANGFFDDGEPGYG
;
A
#
# COMPACT_ATOMS: atom_id res chain seq x y z
N MET A 1 -56.10 25.98 -38.47
CA MET A 1 -56.65 25.12 -39.53
C MET A 1 -55.61 24.91 -40.59
N ARG A 2 -54.99 23.77 -40.59
CA ARG A 2 -54.48 22.97 -41.71
C ARG A 2 -53.64 21.83 -41.07
N SER A 3 -54.25 20.66 -41.09
CA SER A 3 -53.73 19.42 -40.71
C SER A 3 -52.67 18.97 -41.70
N ILE A 4 -51.42 18.61 -41.22
CA ILE A 4 -50.45 17.88 -42.02
C ILE A 4 -50.36 16.48 -41.41
N ARG A 5 -50.81 15.51 -42.18
CA ARG A 5 -50.73 14.10 -41.87
C ARG A 5 -49.28 13.66 -42.12
N PHE A 6 -48.64 13.11 -41.11
CA PHE A 6 -47.40 12.31 -41.28
C PHE A 6 -47.83 10.86 -41.51
N ALA A 7 -47.40 10.35 -42.67
CA ALA A 7 -47.44 8.92 -42.99
C ALA A 7 -46.34 8.16 -42.28
N PRO A 8 -46.54 6.93 -41.84
CA PRO A 8 -45.52 6.14 -41.16
C PRO A 8 -44.61 5.53 -42.18
N LEU A 9 -43.29 5.79 -42.07
CA LEU A 9 -42.22 5.04 -42.70
C LEU A 9 -41.72 3.97 -41.70
N PHE A 10 -42.37 2.89 -41.64
CA PHE A 10 -41.86 1.57 -41.34
C PHE A 10 -42.20 0.72 -42.58
N PRO A 11 -41.31 -0.04 -43.17
CA PRO A 11 -40.50 -1.12 -42.59
C PRO A 11 -39.16 -1.33 -43.36
N LEU A 12 -38.07 -1.38 -42.70
CA LEU A 12 -36.86 -2.03 -43.26
C LEU A 12 -35.90 -2.61 -42.15
N MET A 13 -36.45 -2.99 -41.02
CA MET A 13 -35.65 -3.61 -39.95
C MET A 13 -36.25 -4.92 -39.44
N MET A 14 -36.97 -5.63 -40.31
CA MET A 14 -37.60 -6.91 -39.97
C MET A 14 -37.25 -8.03 -40.97
N LEU A 15 -36.02 -8.05 -41.48
CA LEU A 15 -35.57 -9.12 -42.38
C LEU A 15 -34.33 -9.85 -41.93
N CYS A 16 -33.87 -9.70 -40.69
CA CYS A 16 -32.78 -10.51 -40.14
C CYS A 16 -33.18 -11.40 -38.96
N LEU A 17 -34.45 -11.43 -38.55
CA LEU A 17 -34.95 -12.29 -37.45
C LEU A 17 -35.82 -13.46 -37.88
N ALA A 18 -35.92 -13.75 -39.16
CA ALA A 18 -36.79 -14.82 -39.68
C ALA A 18 -36.02 -16.07 -40.16
N GLY A 19 -34.82 -16.29 -39.65
CA GLY A 19 -33.95 -17.42 -40.03
C GLY A 19 -33.76 -18.49 -38.97
N LEU A 20 -34.44 -18.47 -37.84
CA LEU A 20 -34.20 -19.42 -36.72
C LEU A 20 -35.44 -20.16 -36.21
N THR A 21 -36.53 -20.23 -37.01
CA THR A 21 -37.66 -21.10 -36.63
C THR A 21 -38.09 -21.98 -37.79
N ALA A 22 -37.29 -22.97 -38.10
CA ALA A 22 -37.75 -24.17 -38.83
C ALA A 22 -36.72 -25.26 -38.69
N CYS A 23 -36.88 -26.13 -37.70
CA CYS A 23 -36.53 -27.54 -37.77
C CYS A 23 -37.12 -28.26 -36.53
N GLY A 24 -38.42 -28.42 -36.51
CA GLY A 24 -39.09 -29.50 -35.78
C GLY A 24 -39.29 -30.62 -36.75
N GLY A 25 -38.52 -31.67 -36.62
CA GLY A 25 -38.69 -32.93 -37.34
C GLY A 25 -37.78 -33.94 -36.70
N ALA A 26 -38.39 -34.84 -35.90
CA ALA A 26 -37.72 -36.01 -35.39
C ALA A 26 -37.48 -36.97 -36.59
N GLU A 27 -36.21 -37.12 -36.99
CA GLU A 27 -35.69 -38.30 -37.63
C GLU A 27 -34.33 -38.59 -36.98
N GLU A 28 -34.21 -39.80 -36.43
CA GLU A 28 -32.96 -40.38 -35.94
C GLU A 28 -31.97 -40.47 -37.13
N GLY A 29 -31.24 -39.39 -37.36
CA GLY A 29 -30.03 -39.39 -38.18
C GLY A 29 -28.84 -39.83 -37.31
N PRO A 30 -27.74 -40.35 -37.90
CA PRO A 30 -26.59 -40.79 -37.12
C PRO A 30 -26.12 -39.67 -36.22
N THR A 31 -26.14 -39.91 -34.92
CA THR A 31 -25.54 -39.07 -33.92
C THR A 31 -24.07 -38.87 -34.27
N ASN A 32 -23.73 -37.80 -34.98
CA ASN A 32 -22.38 -37.27 -34.91
C ASN A 32 -22.16 -36.94 -33.44
N HIS A 33 -21.45 -37.81 -32.75
CA HIS A 33 -20.77 -37.45 -31.53
C HIS A 33 -19.74 -36.39 -31.91
N LEU A 34 -20.17 -35.13 -32.01
CA LEU A 34 -19.26 -34.00 -31.80
C LEU A 34 -18.77 -34.22 -30.38
N GLY A 35 -17.55 -34.72 -30.27
CA GLY A 35 -16.93 -34.96 -28.97
C GLY A 35 -17.13 -33.75 -28.08
N ALA A 36 -17.44 -33.99 -26.80
CA ALA A 36 -17.56 -32.92 -25.81
C ALA A 36 -16.36 -32.01 -26.00
N ALA A 37 -16.64 -30.70 -25.99
CA ALA A 37 -15.57 -29.72 -26.16
C ALA A 37 -14.43 -29.98 -25.15
N PRO A 38 -13.15 -29.99 -25.55
CA PRO A 38 -12.06 -30.35 -24.68
C PRO A 38 -12.04 -29.40 -23.45
N ALA A 39 -11.53 -29.92 -22.34
CA ALA A 39 -11.37 -29.12 -21.12
C ALA A 39 -10.33 -28.02 -21.36
N GLU A 40 -10.63 -26.83 -20.86
CA GLU A 40 -9.75 -25.65 -20.96
C GLU A 40 -9.73 -24.89 -19.65
N VAL A 41 -8.59 -24.25 -19.37
CA VAL A 41 -8.51 -23.17 -18.38
C VAL A 41 -9.20 -21.96 -18.98
N PHE A 42 -10.00 -21.23 -18.20
CA PHE A 42 -10.62 -19.99 -18.62
C PHE A 42 -10.08 -18.76 -17.89
N TYR A 43 -9.44 -18.95 -16.74
CA TYR A 43 -8.92 -17.87 -15.93
C TYR A 43 -7.80 -18.38 -15.03
N SER A 44 -6.81 -17.52 -14.80
CA SER A 44 -5.78 -17.67 -13.78
C SER A 44 -5.52 -16.32 -13.12
N TYR A 45 -5.42 -16.31 -11.81
CA TYR A 45 -4.83 -15.27 -11.03
C TYR A 45 -3.73 -15.90 -10.15
N PRO A 46 -2.49 -15.43 -10.19
CA PRO A 46 -1.96 -14.44 -11.12
C PRO A 46 -2.05 -14.89 -12.60
N TYR A 47 -2.08 -13.91 -13.54
CA TYR A 47 -2.01 -14.17 -14.97
C TYR A 47 -0.55 -14.19 -15.46
N ASP A 48 -0.29 -14.69 -16.66
CA ASP A 48 1.07 -14.77 -17.21
C ASP A 48 1.69 -13.39 -17.41
N GLY A 49 2.87 -13.18 -16.84
CA GLY A 49 3.58 -11.92 -16.84
C GLY A 49 3.09 -10.91 -15.80
N GLN A 50 2.12 -11.25 -14.95
CA GLN A 50 1.66 -10.33 -13.89
C GLN A 50 2.81 -9.97 -12.96
N ARG A 51 2.91 -8.67 -12.67
CA ARG A 51 3.90 -8.12 -11.75
C ARG A 51 3.20 -7.59 -10.51
N ARG A 52 3.96 -7.44 -9.42
CA ARG A 52 3.48 -6.86 -8.16
C ARG A 52 2.32 -7.65 -7.52
N VAL A 53 2.30 -8.96 -7.75
CA VAL A 53 1.39 -9.85 -7.05
C VAL A 53 1.70 -9.76 -5.55
N SER A 54 0.67 -9.58 -4.71
CA SER A 54 0.89 -9.59 -3.26
C SER A 54 1.47 -10.94 -2.81
N PRO A 55 2.49 -10.95 -1.94
CA PRO A 55 3.00 -12.20 -1.37
C PRO A 55 1.93 -13.08 -0.71
N ALA A 56 0.89 -12.48 -0.13
CA ALA A 56 -0.23 -13.19 0.50
C ALA A 56 -1.29 -13.70 -0.50
N SER A 57 -1.13 -13.39 -1.79
CA SER A 57 -2.14 -13.75 -2.80
C SER A 57 -2.28 -15.26 -3.00
N PRO A 58 -3.51 -15.77 -3.08
CA PRO A 58 -3.76 -17.13 -3.53
C PRO A 58 -3.55 -17.26 -5.05
N VAL A 59 -3.35 -18.50 -5.52
CA VAL A 59 -3.57 -18.87 -6.92
C VAL A 59 -5.03 -19.22 -7.09
N VAL A 60 -5.70 -18.60 -8.07
CA VAL A 60 -7.11 -18.86 -8.41
C VAL A 60 -7.21 -19.29 -9.86
N LEU A 61 -7.81 -20.43 -10.11
CA LEU A 61 -8.00 -21.00 -11.45
C LEU A 61 -9.48 -21.18 -11.74
N ARG A 62 -9.89 -21.04 -13.02
CA ARG A 62 -11.21 -21.44 -13.48
C ARG A 62 -11.13 -22.27 -14.74
N PHE A 63 -12.09 -23.19 -14.85
CA PHE A 63 -12.11 -24.21 -15.87
C PHE A 63 -13.42 -24.19 -16.66
N SER A 64 -13.38 -24.74 -17.85
CA SER A 64 -14.57 -24.93 -18.70
C SER A 64 -15.49 -26.08 -18.21
N HIS A 65 -14.94 -27.02 -17.45
CA HIS A 65 -15.63 -28.20 -16.90
C HIS A 65 -15.21 -28.43 -15.44
N PRO A 66 -16.08 -28.97 -14.59
CA PRO A 66 -15.75 -29.31 -13.22
C PRO A 66 -14.58 -30.29 -13.12
N LEU A 67 -13.71 -30.09 -12.13
CA LEU A 67 -12.66 -31.04 -11.80
C LEU A 67 -13.25 -32.36 -11.30
N THR A 68 -12.70 -33.47 -11.80
CA THR A 68 -13.01 -34.84 -11.34
C THR A 68 -11.84 -35.45 -10.58
N GLY A 69 -10.62 -34.88 -10.72
CA GLY A 69 -9.43 -35.39 -10.05
C GLY A 69 -8.22 -34.47 -10.22
N GLY A 70 -7.14 -34.81 -9.54
CA GLY A 70 -5.84 -34.16 -9.69
C GLY A 70 -5.76 -32.74 -9.17
N ALA A 71 -6.65 -32.30 -8.27
CA ALA A 71 -6.63 -30.95 -7.73
C ALA A 71 -5.28 -30.58 -7.08
N ASP A 72 -4.57 -31.57 -6.54
CA ASP A 72 -3.23 -31.44 -6.00
C ASP A 72 -2.11 -31.33 -7.05
N GLY A 73 -2.46 -31.30 -8.33
CA GLY A 73 -1.53 -31.18 -9.46
C GLY A 73 -1.09 -29.75 -9.79
N VAL A 74 -1.53 -28.75 -9.05
CA VAL A 74 -0.99 -27.39 -9.14
C VAL A 74 0.42 -27.38 -8.55
N ARG A 75 1.39 -26.84 -9.29
CA ARG A 75 2.78 -26.73 -8.85
C ARG A 75 3.24 -25.28 -8.97
N LEU A 76 3.86 -24.79 -7.90
CA LEU A 76 4.47 -23.46 -7.86
C LEU A 76 5.97 -23.60 -7.53
N SER A 77 6.82 -22.94 -8.29
CA SER A 77 8.25 -22.91 -8.06
C SER A 77 8.81 -21.51 -8.25
N GLU A 78 9.89 -21.18 -7.57
CA GLU A 78 10.68 -19.99 -7.85
C GLU A 78 11.43 -20.12 -9.18
N ALA A 79 11.90 -19.02 -9.74
CA ALA A 79 12.60 -19.02 -11.02
C ALA A 79 13.94 -19.84 -10.98
N ASP A 80 14.52 -19.99 -9.83
CA ASP A 80 15.73 -20.80 -9.58
C ASP A 80 15.44 -22.30 -9.45
N GLY A 81 14.15 -22.68 -9.46
CA GLY A 81 13.69 -24.07 -9.42
C GLY A 81 13.28 -24.57 -8.04
N ASN A 82 13.38 -23.76 -6.99
CA ASN A 82 12.91 -24.14 -5.67
C ASN A 82 11.39 -24.31 -5.67
N SER A 83 10.89 -25.46 -5.18
CA SER A 83 9.46 -25.74 -5.10
C SER A 83 8.84 -25.04 -3.89
N VAL A 84 7.68 -24.42 -4.08
CA VAL A 84 6.86 -23.85 -3.02
C VAL A 84 5.87 -24.90 -2.53
N ALA A 85 5.86 -25.16 -1.23
CA ALA A 85 4.85 -26.04 -0.64
C ALA A 85 3.47 -25.33 -0.67
N LEU A 86 2.44 -26.03 -1.15
CA LEU A 86 1.07 -25.54 -1.25
C LEU A 86 0.18 -26.24 -0.25
N ALA A 87 -0.78 -25.51 0.31
CA ALA A 87 -1.86 -26.07 1.13
C ALA A 87 -2.79 -26.95 0.27
N ALA A 88 -3.67 -27.70 0.92
CA ALA A 88 -4.67 -28.49 0.21
C ALA A 88 -5.53 -27.57 -0.68
N PRO A 89 -5.65 -27.87 -1.98
CA PRO A 89 -6.44 -27.05 -2.88
C PRO A 89 -7.92 -27.05 -2.51
N GLU A 90 -8.57 -25.91 -2.62
CA GLU A 90 -9.98 -25.70 -2.30
C GLU A 90 -10.81 -25.61 -3.60
N PRO A 91 -11.60 -26.61 -3.95
CA PRO A 91 -12.53 -26.51 -5.07
C PRO A 91 -13.63 -25.48 -4.77
N VAL A 92 -13.90 -24.58 -5.73
CA VAL A 92 -14.94 -23.57 -5.65
C VAL A 92 -15.94 -23.70 -6.79
N ASP A 93 -17.15 -23.15 -6.63
CA ASP A 93 -18.20 -23.14 -7.65
C ASP A 93 -18.44 -24.53 -8.27
N GLY A 94 -18.65 -25.55 -7.40
CA GLY A 94 -18.90 -26.91 -7.85
C GLY A 94 -17.76 -27.60 -8.61
N GLY A 95 -16.52 -27.19 -8.37
CA GLY A 95 -15.33 -27.71 -9.05
C GLY A 95 -14.98 -27.01 -10.36
N LEU A 96 -15.73 -26.00 -10.79
CA LEU A 96 -15.38 -25.15 -11.92
C LEU A 96 -14.22 -24.19 -11.62
N GLY A 97 -13.83 -24.06 -10.37
CA GLY A 97 -12.70 -23.27 -9.92
C GLY A 97 -11.87 -23.99 -8.87
N LEU A 98 -10.66 -23.50 -8.66
CA LEU A 98 -9.70 -24.00 -7.68
C LEU A 98 -8.96 -22.84 -7.05
N LEU A 99 -8.93 -22.80 -5.72
CA LEU A 99 -8.16 -21.84 -4.95
C LEU A 99 -7.02 -22.58 -4.24
N VAL A 100 -5.80 -22.04 -4.35
CA VAL A 100 -4.60 -22.68 -3.79
C VAL A 100 -3.75 -21.61 -3.09
N ARG A 101 -3.32 -21.90 -1.86
CA ARG A 101 -2.48 -21.01 -1.05
C ARG A 101 -1.12 -21.64 -0.74
N PRO A 102 -0.08 -20.88 -0.43
CA PRO A 102 1.12 -21.42 0.19
C PRO A 102 0.76 -22.18 1.47
N ALA A 103 1.47 -23.27 1.76
CA ALA A 103 1.21 -24.11 2.94
C ALA A 103 1.65 -23.43 4.25
N GLN A 104 2.62 -22.54 4.18
CA GLN A 104 3.16 -21.83 5.33
C GLN A 104 3.56 -20.41 4.90
N GLY A 105 3.00 -19.42 5.60
CA GLY A 105 3.30 -18.01 5.36
C GLY A 105 2.99 -17.54 3.94
N ASP A 106 3.62 -16.47 3.56
CA ASP A 106 3.44 -15.81 2.27
C ASP A 106 4.51 -16.21 1.26
N LEU A 107 4.28 -15.89 -0.01
CA LEU A 107 5.30 -15.96 -1.04
C LEU A 107 6.42 -14.95 -0.74
N ARG A 108 7.65 -15.26 -1.17
CA ARG A 108 8.77 -14.33 -0.98
C ARG A 108 8.56 -13.06 -1.81
N PRO A 109 8.70 -11.87 -1.21
CA PRO A 109 8.63 -10.60 -1.94
C PRO A 109 9.72 -10.49 -3.02
N GLY A 110 9.44 -9.74 -4.09
CA GLY A 110 10.38 -9.45 -5.17
C GLY A 110 10.86 -10.68 -5.94
N THR A 111 10.10 -11.77 -5.89
CA THR A 111 10.50 -13.07 -6.42
C THR A 111 9.64 -13.44 -7.63
N ARG A 112 10.29 -14.00 -8.65
CA ARG A 112 9.60 -14.52 -9.83
C ARG A 112 9.23 -15.99 -9.63
N TYR A 113 7.97 -16.29 -9.89
CA TYR A 113 7.38 -17.62 -9.74
C TYR A 113 6.97 -18.20 -11.08
N ARG A 114 6.89 -19.54 -11.11
CA ARG A 114 6.43 -20.33 -12.25
C ARG A 114 5.32 -21.27 -11.77
N LEU A 115 4.14 -21.17 -12.41
CA LEU A 115 2.96 -21.95 -12.13
C LEU A 115 2.76 -22.99 -13.23
N THR A 116 2.62 -24.27 -12.86
CA THR A 116 2.34 -25.38 -13.77
C THR A 116 1.16 -26.20 -13.31
N LEU A 117 0.48 -26.85 -14.27
CA LEU A 117 -0.60 -27.77 -14.02
C LEU A 117 -0.13 -29.17 -14.45
N ASP A 118 -0.24 -30.15 -13.55
CA ASP A 118 0.15 -31.53 -13.78
C ASP A 118 -0.90 -32.49 -13.22
N GLY A 119 -1.56 -33.22 -14.11
CA GLY A 119 -2.54 -34.23 -13.73
C GLY A 119 -3.91 -33.71 -13.26
N LEU A 120 -4.27 -32.44 -13.53
CA LEU A 120 -5.62 -31.95 -13.32
C LEU A 120 -6.55 -32.56 -14.38
N GLU A 121 -7.65 -33.20 -13.95
CA GLU A 121 -8.58 -33.90 -14.83
C GLU A 121 -10.03 -33.43 -14.65
N THR A 122 -10.76 -33.39 -15.76
CA THR A 122 -12.19 -33.15 -15.83
C THR A 122 -12.89 -34.29 -16.60
N GLU A 123 -14.21 -34.31 -16.62
CA GLU A 123 -14.96 -35.25 -17.47
C GLU A 123 -14.65 -35.12 -18.97
N ALA A 124 -14.20 -33.92 -19.41
CA ALA A 124 -13.86 -33.60 -20.79
C ALA A 124 -12.38 -33.81 -21.13
N GLY A 125 -11.56 -34.24 -20.17
CA GLY A 125 -10.15 -34.55 -20.35
C GLY A 125 -9.23 -33.73 -19.41
N PRO A 126 -7.90 -33.86 -19.60
CA PRO A 126 -6.91 -33.18 -18.79
C PRO A 126 -6.86 -31.70 -19.05
N LEU A 127 -6.47 -30.93 -18.00
CA LEU A 127 -6.26 -29.48 -18.05
C LEU A 127 -4.78 -29.17 -18.14
N ALA A 128 -4.44 -28.21 -19.00
CA ALA A 128 -3.11 -27.62 -19.10
C ALA A 128 -3.20 -26.16 -19.53
N PHE A 129 -2.18 -25.38 -19.28
CA PHE A 129 -2.05 -24.06 -19.89
C PHE A 129 -1.64 -24.22 -21.38
N PRO A 130 -2.31 -23.52 -22.32
CA PRO A 130 -2.10 -23.76 -23.75
C PRO A 130 -0.68 -23.41 -24.23
N ASP A 131 -0.08 -22.35 -23.66
CA ASP A 131 1.23 -21.85 -24.05
C ASP A 131 2.35 -22.26 -23.06
N GLY A 132 2.08 -23.24 -22.20
CA GLY A 132 3.01 -23.73 -21.19
C GLY A 132 2.86 -23.03 -19.83
N PRO A 133 3.85 -23.12 -18.96
CA PRO A 133 3.77 -22.59 -17.60
C PRO A 133 3.55 -21.08 -17.57
N LEU A 134 2.74 -20.61 -16.64
CA LEU A 134 2.61 -19.18 -16.35
C LEU A 134 3.76 -18.69 -15.47
N THR A 135 4.13 -17.44 -15.65
CA THR A 135 5.11 -16.75 -14.81
C THR A 135 4.52 -15.49 -14.20
N PHE A 136 4.87 -15.18 -12.97
CA PHE A 136 4.49 -13.92 -12.34
C PHE A 136 5.58 -13.47 -11.35
N GLU A 137 5.51 -12.23 -10.91
CA GLU A 137 6.47 -11.64 -9.98
C GLU A 137 5.74 -11.00 -8.80
N THR A 138 6.14 -11.35 -7.58
CA THR A 138 5.60 -10.72 -6.38
C THR A 138 6.13 -9.28 -6.25
N ARG A 139 5.35 -8.41 -5.58
CA ARG A 139 5.82 -7.07 -5.25
C ARG A 139 7.01 -7.13 -4.29
N LEU A 140 7.75 -6.04 -4.23
CA LEU A 140 8.78 -5.87 -3.18
C LEU A 140 8.10 -5.82 -1.80
N ALA A 141 8.88 -6.15 -0.75
CA ALA A 141 8.40 -6.08 0.63
C ALA A 141 7.87 -4.69 0.97
N SER A 142 6.78 -4.63 1.72
CA SER A 142 6.18 -3.37 2.13
C SER A 142 6.60 -2.90 3.52
N GLY A 143 6.81 -3.73 4.47
CA GLY A 143 7.41 -3.44 5.77
C GLY A 143 6.84 -2.27 6.59
N GLY A 144 5.66 -1.74 6.26
CA GLY A 144 5.04 -0.63 6.97
C GLY A 144 5.90 0.64 7.01
N ALA A 145 5.79 1.42 8.09
CA ALA A 145 6.53 2.68 8.28
C ALA A 145 8.05 2.50 8.32
N ASN A 146 8.54 1.31 8.66
CA ASN A 146 9.96 0.98 8.68
C ASN A 146 10.41 0.26 7.40
N GLY A 147 9.51 0.06 6.45
CA GLY A 147 9.80 -0.61 5.19
C GLY A 147 10.58 0.26 4.24
N GLN A 148 11.55 -0.35 3.57
CA GLN A 148 12.28 0.26 2.48
C GLN A 148 12.10 -0.60 1.25
N ARG A 149 11.62 -0.01 0.16
CA ARG A 149 11.36 -0.74 -1.07
C ARG A 149 12.47 -0.48 -2.07
N GLY A 150 13.34 -1.46 -2.24
CA GLY A 150 14.38 -1.49 -3.26
C GLY A 150 15.68 -0.75 -2.90
N PHE A 151 16.79 -1.35 -3.26
CA PHE A 151 18.15 -0.81 -3.09
C PHE A 151 18.77 -0.33 -4.41
N ASP A 152 17.97 -0.19 -5.47
CA ASP A 152 18.48 0.27 -6.75
C ASP A 152 19.07 1.69 -6.62
N THR A 153 20.33 1.83 -6.96
CA THR A 153 21.03 3.12 -6.97
C THR A 153 20.54 4.03 -8.09
N VAL A 154 19.71 3.51 -9.00
CA VAL A 154 19.17 4.23 -10.15
C VAL A 154 17.66 4.09 -10.18
N LEU A 155 16.96 5.20 -10.20
CA LEU A 155 15.50 5.23 -10.41
C LEU A 155 15.17 4.93 -11.87
N ARG A 156 14.24 3.99 -12.10
CA ARG A 156 13.79 3.63 -13.47
C ARG A 156 12.29 3.56 -13.54
N LEU A 157 11.74 4.07 -14.61
CA LEU A 157 10.35 3.79 -14.98
C LEU A 157 10.25 2.33 -15.45
N ARG A 158 9.43 1.53 -14.78
CA ARG A 158 9.21 0.10 -15.08
C ARG A 158 8.05 -0.12 -16.02
N GLU A 159 6.97 0.65 -15.83
CA GLU A 159 5.72 0.44 -16.55
C GLU A 159 4.99 1.76 -16.77
N VAL A 160 4.30 1.87 -17.88
CA VAL A 160 3.32 2.92 -18.18
C VAL A 160 2.08 2.25 -18.76
N LEU A 161 0.93 2.51 -18.16
CA LEU A 161 -0.37 2.01 -18.61
C LEU A 161 -1.31 3.19 -18.89
N PRO A 162 -1.99 3.19 -20.03
CA PRO A 162 -1.80 2.27 -21.16
C PRO A 162 -0.44 2.49 -21.84
N ASP A 163 0.12 1.43 -22.42
CA ASP A 163 1.40 1.48 -23.17
C ASP A 163 1.24 2.00 -24.61
N GLY A 164 0.02 1.94 -25.13
CA GLY A 164 -0.33 2.32 -26.50
C GLY A 164 -0.19 1.19 -27.53
N GLU A 165 0.37 0.05 -27.13
CA GLU A 165 0.58 -1.14 -27.95
C GLU A 165 -0.43 -2.23 -27.59
N ASP A 166 -0.26 -2.88 -26.46
CA ASP A 166 -1.15 -3.93 -25.95
C ASP A 166 -2.45 -3.33 -25.41
N LEU A 167 -2.34 -2.21 -24.69
CA LEU A 167 -3.47 -1.44 -24.17
C LEU A 167 -3.55 -0.09 -24.87
N PRO A 168 -4.60 0.18 -25.67
CA PRO A 168 -4.68 1.38 -26.50
C PRO A 168 -4.79 2.66 -25.64
N PHE A 169 -4.04 3.70 -26.05
CA PHE A 169 -4.14 5.04 -25.48
C PHE A 169 -5.35 5.75 -26.12
N MET A 170 -6.40 5.93 -25.30
CA MET A 170 -7.68 6.48 -25.70
C MET A 170 -7.79 7.98 -25.41
N ASP A 171 -8.78 8.62 -25.95
CA ASP A 171 -9.16 10.01 -25.61
C ASP A 171 -9.59 10.19 -24.15
N PHE A 172 -9.95 9.13 -23.45
CA PHE A 172 -10.27 9.13 -22.01
C PHE A 172 -9.21 8.43 -21.15
N SER A 173 -7.98 8.28 -21.62
CA SER A 173 -6.96 7.53 -20.89
C SER A 173 -6.38 8.30 -19.71
N THR A 174 -6.34 7.66 -18.57
CA THR A 174 -5.51 8.01 -17.42
C THR A 174 -4.17 7.29 -17.54
N LEU A 175 -3.06 8.01 -17.38
CA LEU A 175 -1.72 7.44 -17.41
C LEU A 175 -1.29 7.00 -16.02
N ARG A 176 -0.89 5.73 -15.89
CA ARG A 176 -0.36 5.13 -14.66
C ARG A 176 1.09 4.73 -14.85
N LEU A 177 1.95 5.29 -14.02
CA LEU A 177 3.39 5.06 -14.07
C LEU A 177 3.83 4.28 -12.84
N ARG A 178 4.69 3.27 -13.05
CA ARG A 178 5.31 2.50 -11.98
C ARG A 178 6.82 2.56 -12.07
N PHE A 179 7.45 2.77 -10.92
CA PHE A 179 8.90 2.84 -10.81
C PHE A 179 9.46 1.59 -10.12
N ASN A 180 10.78 1.42 -10.19
CA ASN A 180 11.46 0.30 -9.57
C ASN A 180 11.67 0.44 -8.05
N GLN A 181 11.36 1.60 -7.49
CA GLN A 181 11.50 1.91 -6.07
C GLN A 181 10.56 3.04 -5.67
N MET A 182 10.37 3.25 -4.38
CA MET A 182 9.59 4.37 -3.85
C MET A 182 10.15 5.70 -4.33
N LEU A 183 9.26 6.64 -4.62
CA LEU A 183 9.59 7.99 -5.05
C LEU A 183 9.73 8.93 -3.83
N ASP A 184 10.60 9.90 -3.97
CA ASP A 184 10.60 11.10 -3.16
C ASP A 184 9.55 12.04 -3.73
N THR A 185 8.37 12.05 -3.11
CA THR A 185 7.21 12.80 -3.60
C THR A 185 7.45 14.30 -3.62
N ASP A 186 8.35 14.83 -2.78
CA ASP A 186 8.71 16.26 -2.76
C ASP A 186 9.45 16.69 -4.04
N THR A 187 9.95 15.73 -4.82
CA THR A 187 10.58 15.99 -6.13
C THR A 187 9.59 15.97 -7.30
N LEU A 188 8.30 15.70 -7.02
CA LEU A 188 7.26 15.57 -8.02
C LEU A 188 6.38 16.83 -8.06
N THR A 189 6.43 17.53 -9.17
CA THR A 189 5.56 18.69 -9.46
C THR A 189 5.03 18.57 -10.88
N TYR A 190 3.70 18.55 -11.02
CA TYR A 190 3.08 18.50 -12.34
C TYR A 190 3.31 19.81 -13.11
N GLY A 191 3.73 19.70 -14.36
CA GLY A 191 4.12 20.83 -15.20
C GLY A 191 5.61 21.18 -15.14
N GLU A 192 6.33 20.69 -14.12
CA GLU A 192 7.77 20.94 -13.94
C GLU A 192 8.58 19.64 -14.06
N SER A 193 8.50 18.75 -13.06
CA SER A 193 9.25 17.51 -13.07
C SER A 193 8.54 16.39 -13.84
N ILE A 194 7.21 16.40 -13.86
CA ILE A 194 6.36 15.50 -14.64
C ILE A 194 5.39 16.35 -15.44
N SER A 195 5.26 16.09 -16.76
CA SER A 195 4.28 16.79 -17.58
C SER A 195 3.70 15.90 -18.67
N LEU A 196 2.43 16.10 -18.97
CA LEU A 196 1.78 15.64 -20.21
C LEU A 196 1.51 16.86 -21.08
N THR A 197 2.03 16.87 -22.28
CA THR A 197 1.91 18.01 -23.20
C THR A 197 1.30 17.59 -24.53
N ARG A 198 0.62 18.54 -25.19
CA ARG A 198 0.14 18.46 -26.56
C ARG A 198 0.66 19.67 -27.30
N ASP A 199 1.43 19.44 -28.38
CA ASP A 199 2.07 20.52 -29.16
C ASP A 199 2.90 21.50 -28.30
N GLY A 200 3.46 21.01 -27.19
CA GLY A 200 4.23 21.79 -26.23
C GLY A 200 3.41 22.53 -25.17
N GLU A 201 2.07 22.50 -25.26
CA GLU A 201 1.19 23.04 -24.23
C GLU A 201 0.88 21.99 -23.16
N LEU A 202 0.89 22.40 -21.89
CA LEU A 202 0.56 21.53 -20.76
C LEU A 202 -0.92 21.13 -20.81
N VAL A 203 -1.19 19.83 -20.67
CA VAL A 203 -2.55 19.28 -20.53
C VAL A 203 -2.96 19.38 -19.07
N PRO A 204 -4.06 20.05 -18.70
CA PRO A 204 -4.55 20.04 -17.32
C PRO A 204 -4.85 18.61 -16.86
N ALA A 205 -4.23 18.18 -15.77
CA ALA A 205 -4.41 16.84 -15.22
C ALA A 205 -4.23 16.82 -13.69
N ILE A 206 -4.93 15.92 -13.03
CA ILE A 206 -4.68 15.59 -11.63
C ILE A 206 -3.47 14.65 -11.58
N MET A 207 -2.51 14.95 -10.71
CA MET A 207 -1.39 14.07 -10.41
C MET A 207 -1.59 13.48 -9.01
N LEU A 208 -1.59 12.15 -8.93
CA LEU A 208 -1.58 11.40 -7.68
C LEU A 208 -0.24 10.68 -7.59
N ALA A 209 0.41 10.72 -6.43
CA ALA A 209 1.69 10.06 -6.21
C ALA A 209 1.73 9.43 -4.81
N LYS A 210 2.05 8.13 -4.74
CA LYS A 210 2.27 7.41 -3.46
C LYS A 210 3.16 6.19 -3.70
N GLY A 211 4.15 6.01 -2.84
CA GLY A 211 5.08 4.88 -2.97
C GLY A 211 5.86 4.93 -4.28
N ASP A 212 5.75 3.90 -5.10
CA ASP A 212 6.40 3.78 -6.42
C ASP A 212 5.47 4.13 -7.60
N ALA A 213 4.29 4.67 -7.31
CA ALA A 213 3.23 4.94 -8.27
C ALA A 213 3.02 6.43 -8.50
N VAL A 214 2.79 6.78 -9.75
CA VAL A 214 2.25 8.10 -10.16
C VAL A 214 1.11 7.87 -11.14
N THR A 215 -0.01 8.55 -10.91
CA THR A 215 -1.14 8.59 -11.84
C THR A 215 -1.33 10.01 -12.35
N LEU A 216 -1.50 10.16 -13.65
CA LEU A 216 -1.88 11.42 -14.32
C LEU A 216 -3.25 11.23 -14.95
N ASP A 217 -4.23 11.93 -14.43
CA ASP A 217 -5.61 11.88 -14.89
C ASP A 217 -5.99 13.21 -15.56
N PRO A 218 -6.07 13.27 -16.92
CA PRO A 218 -6.48 14.47 -17.62
C PRO A 218 -7.88 14.93 -17.16
N ARG A 219 -8.02 16.23 -16.83
CA ARG A 219 -9.30 16.78 -16.36
C ARG A 219 -10.40 16.73 -17.39
N GLN A 220 -10.06 16.65 -18.67
CA GLN A 220 -10.98 16.54 -19.78
C GLN A 220 -10.47 15.49 -20.76
N ASP A 221 -11.40 14.93 -21.54
CA ASP A 221 -11.07 14.03 -22.61
C ASP A 221 -10.01 14.63 -23.54
N LEU A 222 -9.03 13.82 -23.89
CA LEU A 222 -7.99 14.16 -24.85
C LEU A 222 -8.61 14.28 -26.27
N ARG A 223 -7.98 15.05 -27.14
CA ARG A 223 -8.44 15.17 -28.54
C ARG A 223 -7.99 13.97 -29.37
N PRO A 224 -8.92 13.20 -29.93
CA PRO A 224 -8.59 12.08 -30.79
C PRO A 224 -7.72 12.49 -32.00
N GLY A 225 -6.76 11.63 -32.33
CA GLY A 225 -5.85 11.85 -33.45
C GLY A 225 -4.66 12.78 -33.14
N GLU A 226 -4.68 13.47 -32.00
CA GLU A 226 -3.56 14.33 -31.59
C GLU A 226 -2.49 13.56 -30.78
N ARG A 227 -1.26 14.06 -30.86
CA ARG A 227 -0.11 13.48 -30.16
C ARG A 227 0.08 14.11 -28.80
N TYR A 228 0.23 13.24 -27.80
CA TYR A 228 0.53 13.62 -26.42
C TYR A 228 1.90 13.11 -26.03
N THR A 229 2.65 13.91 -25.29
CA THR A 229 4.01 13.57 -24.85
C THR A 229 4.10 13.67 -23.34
N LEU A 230 4.38 12.54 -22.70
CA LEU A 230 4.79 12.45 -21.30
C LEU A 230 6.27 12.79 -21.21
N THR A 231 6.62 13.70 -20.31
CA THR A 231 8.01 14.03 -19.97
C THR A 231 8.25 13.81 -18.48
N LEU A 232 9.32 13.07 -18.17
CA LEU A 232 9.85 12.91 -16.81
C LEU A 232 11.18 13.66 -16.75
N GLY A 233 11.28 14.63 -15.85
CA GLY A 233 12.44 15.51 -15.72
C GLY A 233 13.59 14.93 -14.89
N PRO A 234 14.77 15.53 -14.97
CA PRO A 234 15.97 15.06 -14.26
C PRO A 234 15.95 15.33 -12.74
N SER A 235 15.00 16.11 -12.25
CA SER A 235 14.84 16.42 -10.82
C SER A 235 14.22 15.29 -10.03
N ILE A 236 13.51 14.36 -10.69
CA ILE A 236 12.82 13.25 -10.02
C ILE A 236 13.83 12.36 -9.31
N ARG A 237 13.52 12.01 -8.07
CA ARG A 237 14.34 11.14 -7.21
C ARG A 237 13.52 9.99 -6.65
N GLY A 238 14.21 8.86 -6.46
CA GLY A 238 13.73 7.84 -5.55
C GLY A 238 13.82 8.32 -4.09
N PHE A 239 13.04 7.73 -3.21
CA PHE A 239 12.99 8.07 -1.77
C PHE A 239 14.38 8.11 -1.12
N GLN A 240 15.31 7.29 -1.61
CA GLN A 240 16.71 7.28 -1.18
C GLN A 240 17.62 8.24 -1.97
N GLY A 241 17.05 9.14 -2.77
CA GLY A 241 17.79 10.12 -3.58
C GLY A 241 18.35 9.58 -4.90
N ALA A 242 18.02 8.34 -5.29
CA ALA A 242 18.44 7.76 -6.57
C ALA A 242 17.92 8.60 -7.73
N ALA A 243 18.82 9.00 -8.65
CA ALA A 243 18.45 9.80 -9.81
C ALA A 243 17.75 8.97 -10.89
N LEU A 244 16.85 9.62 -11.63
CA LEU A 244 16.20 9.00 -12.80
C LEU A 244 17.22 8.63 -13.88
N ALA A 245 17.13 7.39 -14.38
CA ALA A 245 18.00 6.87 -15.43
C ALA A 245 17.98 7.75 -16.66
N GLY A 246 19.15 8.02 -17.22
CA GLY A 246 19.29 8.82 -18.44
C GLY A 246 19.06 10.33 -18.26
N GLY A 247 18.82 10.80 -17.04
CA GLY A 247 18.59 12.22 -16.75
C GLY A 247 17.25 12.75 -17.25
N GLY A 248 16.31 11.88 -17.55
CA GLY A 248 14.96 12.20 -18.03
C GLY A 248 14.44 11.19 -19.04
N LEU A 249 13.14 11.22 -19.30
CA LEU A 249 12.47 10.32 -20.24
C LEU A 249 11.35 11.07 -20.97
N GLN A 250 11.15 10.74 -22.25
CA GLN A 250 9.97 11.15 -23.01
C GLN A 250 9.31 9.94 -23.69
N ARG A 251 7.97 9.89 -23.65
CA ARG A 251 7.15 8.94 -24.39
C ARG A 251 5.98 9.67 -25.02
N SER A 252 5.59 9.26 -26.22
CA SER A 252 4.48 9.90 -26.93
C SER A 252 3.51 8.87 -27.49
N TRP A 253 2.23 9.22 -27.48
CA TRP A 253 1.13 8.44 -28.03
C TRP A 253 0.21 9.33 -28.84
N VAL A 254 -0.56 8.72 -29.72
CA VAL A 254 -1.68 9.38 -30.39
C VAL A 254 -2.97 8.88 -29.76
N ALA A 255 -3.80 9.79 -29.25
CA ALA A 255 -5.07 9.44 -28.62
C ALA A 255 -6.02 8.85 -29.67
N ARG A 256 -6.61 7.69 -29.37
CA ARG A 256 -7.60 7.03 -30.22
C ARG A 256 -9.00 7.49 -29.85
N ASP A 257 -9.89 7.57 -30.84
CA ASP A 257 -11.29 7.98 -30.65
C ASP A 257 -12.11 6.84 -30.05
N SER A 258 -12.68 7.06 -28.90
CA SER A 258 -13.57 6.10 -28.22
C SER A 258 -15.01 6.14 -28.71
N ARG A 259 -15.41 7.16 -29.46
CA ARG A 259 -16.80 7.46 -29.80
C ARG A 259 -17.36 6.69 -31.01
N PRO A 260 -18.68 6.46 -31.07
CA PRO A 260 -19.66 6.77 -30.00
C PRO A 260 -19.50 5.81 -28.82
N ARG A 261 -19.55 6.31 -27.58
CA ARG A 261 -19.47 5.50 -26.34
C ARG A 261 -20.81 4.90 -25.99
N THR A 262 -20.76 3.71 -25.39
CA THR A 262 -21.89 3.12 -24.72
C THR A 262 -21.76 3.38 -23.23
N VAL A 263 -22.68 4.15 -22.66
CA VAL A 263 -22.75 4.40 -21.22
C VAL A 263 -23.70 3.41 -20.60
N MET A 264 -23.24 2.72 -19.56
CA MET A 264 -24.02 1.73 -18.82
C MET A 264 -23.94 2.03 -17.32
N VAL A 265 -25.05 1.79 -16.63
CA VAL A 265 -25.04 1.68 -15.18
C VAL A 265 -24.67 0.25 -14.82
N GLN A 266 -23.61 0.09 -14.05
CA GLN A 266 -23.16 -1.15 -13.45
C GLN A 266 -23.52 -1.15 -11.97
N GLU A 267 -24.13 -2.22 -11.50
CA GLU A 267 -24.44 -2.44 -10.10
C GLU A 267 -23.38 -3.35 -9.48
N THR A 268 -22.87 -2.98 -8.33
CA THR A 268 -22.10 -3.83 -7.43
C THR A 268 -23.04 -4.27 -6.32
N PRO A 269 -23.71 -5.42 -6.48
CA PRO A 269 -24.75 -5.84 -5.55
C PRO A 269 -24.16 -6.40 -4.25
N PRO A 270 -24.83 -6.24 -3.09
CA PRO A 270 -24.39 -6.84 -1.84
C PRO A 270 -24.47 -8.36 -1.88
N ALA A 271 -23.64 -9.03 -1.06
CA ALA A 271 -23.67 -10.49 -0.91
C ALA A 271 -25.02 -10.96 -0.39
N SER A 272 -25.61 -10.24 0.56
CA SER A 272 -26.91 -10.51 1.14
C SER A 272 -27.66 -9.21 1.41
N GLY A 273 -29.00 -9.24 1.34
CA GLY A 273 -29.88 -8.17 1.81
C GLY A 273 -30.40 -8.41 3.24
N ARG A 274 -29.81 -9.35 4.01
CA ARG A 274 -30.29 -9.76 5.32
C ARG A 274 -29.22 -9.52 6.38
N GLY A 275 -29.68 -9.04 7.55
CA GLY A 275 -28.84 -8.86 8.73
C GLY A 275 -27.93 -7.64 8.68
N ASP A 276 -27.25 -7.40 9.79
CA ASP A 276 -26.36 -6.25 9.96
C ASP A 276 -24.95 -6.52 9.37
N ASP A 277 -24.61 -7.79 9.08
CA ASP A 277 -23.38 -8.21 8.43
C ASP A 277 -23.68 -9.08 7.21
N PRO A 278 -23.75 -8.47 6.02
CA PRO A 278 -24.01 -9.19 4.77
C PRO A 278 -22.90 -10.19 4.40
N CYS A 279 -21.68 -9.97 4.88
CA CYS A 279 -20.53 -10.81 4.57
C CYS A 279 -20.55 -12.14 5.35
N ALA A 280 -21.13 -12.15 6.53
CA ALA A 280 -21.23 -13.33 7.38
C ALA A 280 -22.47 -14.21 7.06
N ASP A 281 -23.39 -13.77 6.18
CA ASP A 281 -24.59 -14.54 5.84
C ASP A 281 -24.21 -15.85 5.10
N PRO A 282 -24.48 -17.05 5.69
CA PRO A 282 -24.15 -18.33 5.07
C PRO A 282 -24.93 -18.59 3.78
N ASP A 283 -26.12 -17.99 3.63
CA ASP A 283 -26.98 -18.09 2.45
C ASP A 283 -26.70 -16.97 1.43
N GLY A 284 -25.73 -16.09 1.73
CA GLY A 284 -25.33 -14.99 0.87
C GLY A 284 -24.69 -15.47 -0.44
N ARG A 285 -24.73 -14.58 -1.45
CA ARG A 285 -24.11 -14.87 -2.76
C ARG A 285 -22.60 -15.03 -2.60
N ARG A 286 -22.04 -16.04 -3.28
CA ARG A 286 -20.61 -16.34 -3.24
C ARG A 286 -19.93 -15.99 -4.55
N SER A 287 -18.69 -15.51 -4.46
CA SER A 287 -17.83 -15.30 -5.61
C SER A 287 -17.56 -16.61 -6.34
N ARG A 288 -17.73 -16.61 -7.65
CA ARG A 288 -17.39 -17.75 -8.50
C ARG A 288 -15.88 -17.98 -8.59
N LEU A 289 -15.06 -16.97 -8.26
CA LEU A 289 -13.60 -17.04 -8.31
C LEU A 289 -13.01 -17.61 -7.02
N THR A 290 -13.48 -17.14 -5.87
CA THR A 290 -12.85 -17.45 -4.57
C THR A 290 -13.74 -18.26 -3.61
N GLY A 291 -15.05 -18.38 -3.91
CA GLY A 291 -16.01 -18.95 -2.96
C GLY A 291 -16.34 -18.09 -1.74
N GLN A 292 -15.66 -16.96 -1.55
CA GLN A 292 -15.93 -15.99 -0.48
C GLN A 292 -17.27 -15.27 -0.71
N ALA A 293 -17.77 -14.59 0.31
CA ALA A 293 -18.95 -13.73 0.16
C ALA A 293 -18.65 -12.66 -0.91
N MET A 294 -19.59 -12.49 -1.84
CA MET A 294 -19.43 -11.64 -3.02
C MET A 294 -19.35 -10.16 -2.62
N ASN A 295 -18.41 -9.43 -3.19
CA ASN A 295 -18.16 -8.01 -2.89
C ASN A 295 -17.81 -7.73 -1.42
N CYS A 296 -17.37 -8.73 -0.68
CA CYS A 296 -16.84 -8.58 0.66
C CYS A 296 -15.32 -8.56 0.64
N VAL A 297 -14.74 -7.62 1.37
CA VAL A 297 -13.30 -7.46 1.51
C VAL A 297 -12.93 -7.75 2.96
N PRO A 298 -12.44 -8.96 3.27
CA PRO A 298 -11.81 -9.20 4.57
C PRO A 298 -10.50 -8.42 4.62
N ILE A 299 -10.27 -7.72 5.73
CA ILE A 299 -9.02 -7.01 5.99
C ILE A 299 -8.26 -7.81 7.03
N GLU A 300 -7.20 -8.48 6.60
CA GLU A 300 -6.36 -9.32 7.44
C GLU A 300 -5.11 -8.52 7.87
N ALA A 301 -4.95 -8.30 9.16
CA ALA A 301 -3.80 -7.63 9.75
C ALA A 301 -3.58 -8.12 11.19
N VAL A 302 -2.32 -8.22 11.61
CA VAL A 302 -2.01 -8.61 13.00
C VAL A 302 -2.54 -7.59 13.99
N LEU A 303 -2.50 -6.30 13.65
CA LEU A 303 -3.01 -5.23 14.50
C LEU A 303 -4.54 -5.19 14.57
N LEU A 304 -5.25 -5.53 13.48
CA LEU A 304 -6.72 -5.50 13.43
C LEU A 304 -7.35 -6.86 13.73
N GLY A 305 -6.59 -7.93 13.59
CA GLY A 305 -7.10 -9.30 13.69
C GLY A 305 -7.81 -9.79 12.45
N ASP A 306 -8.17 -11.07 12.49
CA ASP A 306 -8.83 -11.74 11.38
C ASP A 306 -10.36 -11.61 11.49
N GLY A 307 -11.02 -11.52 10.34
CA GLY A 307 -12.39 -11.97 10.17
C GLY A 307 -13.48 -10.93 9.98
N ASP A 308 -13.25 -9.65 10.20
CA ASP A 308 -14.27 -8.66 9.88
C ASP A 308 -14.08 -8.19 8.42
N ALA A 309 -15.12 -8.30 7.61
CA ALA A 309 -15.10 -7.91 6.21
C ALA A 309 -16.07 -6.75 5.96
N THR A 310 -15.65 -5.80 5.11
CA THR A 310 -16.55 -4.74 4.64
C THR A 310 -17.24 -5.17 3.35
N GLN A 311 -18.56 -5.03 3.30
CA GLN A 311 -19.36 -5.25 2.09
C GLN A 311 -19.27 -4.03 1.20
N GLN A 312 -18.80 -4.15 -0.03
CA GLN A 312 -18.83 -3.09 -1.02
C GLN A 312 -20.09 -3.16 -1.88
N SER A 313 -20.78 -2.05 -2.03
CA SER A 313 -21.99 -1.98 -2.85
C SER A 313 -22.16 -0.59 -3.47
N GLY A 314 -22.88 -0.51 -4.56
CA GLY A 314 -23.20 0.76 -5.22
C GLY A 314 -23.46 0.61 -6.72
N ASN A 315 -23.73 1.75 -7.34
CA ASN A 315 -23.93 1.87 -8.78
C ASN A 315 -22.90 2.84 -9.34
N VAL A 316 -22.26 2.47 -10.44
CA VAL A 316 -21.31 3.34 -11.13
C VAL A 316 -21.66 3.44 -12.62
N PHE A 317 -21.33 4.56 -13.23
CA PHE A 317 -21.33 4.66 -14.67
C PHE A 317 -20.10 3.97 -15.25
N THR A 318 -20.30 3.20 -16.32
CA THR A 318 -19.22 2.64 -17.12
C THR A 318 -19.39 3.12 -18.56
N GLU A 319 -18.37 3.74 -19.10
CA GLU A 319 -18.32 4.20 -20.48
C GLU A 319 -17.46 3.22 -21.30
N LEU A 320 -18.07 2.53 -22.24
CA LEU A 320 -17.41 1.58 -23.12
C LEU A 320 -17.14 2.25 -24.47
N ALA A 321 -15.90 2.15 -24.97
CA ALA A 321 -15.55 2.59 -26.30
C ALA A 321 -16.33 1.81 -27.37
N PHE A 322 -16.42 2.38 -28.57
CA PHE A 322 -17.18 1.80 -29.66
C PHE A 322 -16.64 0.42 -30.06
N LEU A 323 -17.27 -0.64 -29.59
CA LEU A 323 -16.85 -2.03 -29.77
C LEU A 323 -16.42 -2.42 -31.21
N PRO A 324 -17.14 -1.98 -32.28
CA PRO A 324 -16.72 -2.31 -33.62
C PRO A 324 -15.34 -1.82 -34.03
N HIS A 325 -14.83 -0.75 -33.39
CA HIS A 325 -13.48 -0.24 -33.62
C HIS A 325 -12.40 -0.95 -32.75
N TYR A 326 -12.84 -1.64 -31.69
CA TYR A 326 -11.96 -2.28 -30.70
C TYR A 326 -12.37 -3.74 -30.43
N PRO A 327 -12.43 -4.61 -31.47
CA PRO A 327 -12.94 -5.97 -31.31
C PRO A 327 -12.00 -6.84 -30.47
N ASP A 328 -10.70 -6.59 -30.50
CA ASP A 328 -9.70 -7.38 -29.78
C ASP A 328 -9.53 -6.83 -28.34
N VAL A 329 -9.28 -5.53 -28.20
CA VAL A 329 -9.12 -4.90 -26.89
C VAL A 329 -10.15 -3.79 -26.76
N SER A 330 -11.19 -4.01 -25.95
CA SER A 330 -12.29 -3.05 -25.78
C SER A 330 -12.06 -2.21 -24.53
N PRO A 331 -11.66 -0.91 -24.69
CA PRO A 331 -11.43 -0.05 -23.55
C PRO A 331 -12.75 0.41 -22.92
N LEU A 332 -12.72 0.59 -21.60
CA LEU A 332 -13.79 1.20 -20.82
C LEU A 332 -13.21 2.11 -19.74
N ARG A 333 -14.01 3.04 -19.22
CA ARG A 333 -13.69 3.82 -18.02
C ARG A 333 -14.85 3.86 -17.03
N ILE A 334 -14.50 4.06 -15.76
CA ILE A 334 -15.44 4.50 -14.72
C ILE A 334 -14.97 5.88 -14.29
N PRO A 335 -15.83 6.93 -14.33
CA PRO A 335 -15.42 8.30 -14.04
C PRO A 335 -14.94 8.47 -12.60
N ARG A 336 -13.96 9.38 -12.38
CA ARG A 336 -13.58 9.84 -11.04
C ARG A 336 -14.77 10.43 -10.30
N GLY A 337 -14.68 10.48 -8.97
CA GLY A 337 -15.82 10.86 -8.11
C GLY A 337 -16.89 9.78 -7.98
N SER A 338 -16.78 8.65 -8.71
CA SER A 338 -17.66 7.50 -8.49
C SER A 338 -17.45 6.96 -7.08
N LEU A 339 -18.54 6.52 -6.44
CA LEU A 339 -18.58 6.12 -5.05
C LEU A 339 -19.14 4.70 -4.90
N LEU A 340 -18.42 3.86 -4.14
CA LEU A 340 -18.93 2.62 -3.56
C LEU A 340 -19.00 2.78 -2.05
N THR A 341 -20.01 2.19 -1.42
CA THR A 341 -20.20 2.23 0.02
C THR A 341 -19.97 0.84 0.61
N GLY A 342 -19.14 0.78 1.62
CA GLY A 342 -18.85 -0.43 2.40
C GLY A 342 -19.63 -0.44 3.70
N SER A 343 -19.86 -1.64 4.25
CA SER A 343 -20.48 -1.80 5.56
C SER A 343 -19.51 -1.50 6.70
N ASN A 344 -20.08 -1.24 7.88
CA ASN A 344 -19.35 -1.02 9.12
C ASN A 344 -18.44 -2.20 9.51
N VAL A 345 -17.25 -1.88 10.00
CA VAL A 345 -16.27 -2.83 10.53
C VAL A 345 -15.93 -2.45 11.98
N LYS A 346 -15.86 -3.46 12.86
CA LYS A 346 -15.42 -3.26 14.25
C LYS A 346 -13.90 -3.35 14.33
N VAL A 347 -13.27 -2.28 14.76
CA VAL A 347 -11.82 -2.23 14.92
C VAL A 347 -11.42 -3.03 16.17
N LYS A 348 -10.52 -4.00 15.99
CA LYS A 348 -9.90 -4.77 17.05
C LYS A 348 -8.42 -4.42 17.17
N VAL A 349 -7.84 -4.54 18.35
CA VAL A 349 -6.40 -4.35 18.57
C VAL A 349 -5.80 -5.71 18.89
N ALA A 350 -4.68 -6.04 18.25
CA ALA A 350 -3.98 -7.32 18.41
C ALA A 350 -4.91 -8.55 18.21
N GLY A 351 -5.83 -8.44 17.27
CA GLY A 351 -6.69 -9.55 16.82
C GLY A 351 -7.82 -9.95 17.72
N ALA A 352 -7.80 -9.60 19.01
CA ALA A 352 -8.73 -10.13 19.99
C ALA A 352 -9.43 -9.07 20.86
N VAL A 353 -8.80 -7.93 21.10
CA VAL A 353 -9.32 -6.91 22.02
C VAL A 353 -10.13 -5.88 21.24
N PRO A 354 -11.47 -5.76 21.42
CA PRO A 354 -12.24 -4.69 20.79
C PRO A 354 -11.66 -3.32 21.20
N ALA A 355 -11.32 -2.49 20.21
CA ALA A 355 -10.83 -1.14 20.46
C ALA A 355 -11.93 -0.19 20.96
N GLY A 356 -13.19 -0.62 20.89
CA GLY A 356 -14.35 0.22 21.18
C GLY A 356 -14.65 1.22 20.06
N ILE A 357 -13.99 1.10 18.91
CA ILE A 357 -14.14 1.94 17.74
C ILE A 357 -14.80 1.12 16.62
N GLU A 358 -15.78 1.71 15.96
CA GLU A 358 -16.41 1.18 14.74
C GLU A 358 -16.16 2.16 13.60
N THR A 359 -16.03 1.66 12.39
CA THR A 359 -15.76 2.53 11.21
C THR A 359 -16.99 3.34 10.79
N GLY A 360 -18.20 2.90 11.13
CA GLY A 360 -19.37 3.31 10.38
C GLY A 360 -19.29 2.81 8.93
N ASP A 361 -20.03 3.41 8.03
CA ASP A 361 -19.93 3.09 6.61
C ASP A 361 -18.55 3.48 6.07
N ILE A 362 -17.98 2.60 5.22
CA ILE A 362 -16.70 2.86 4.56
C ILE A 362 -16.98 3.34 3.14
N ALA A 363 -16.58 4.56 2.81
CA ALA A 363 -16.67 5.06 1.45
C ALA A 363 -15.39 4.73 0.67
N VAL A 364 -15.56 4.27 -0.57
CA VAL A 364 -14.49 4.07 -1.55
C VAL A 364 -14.74 4.99 -2.73
N THR A 365 -14.00 6.10 -2.77
CA THR A 365 -14.13 7.14 -3.80
C THR A 365 -13.04 7.00 -4.85
N PHE A 366 -13.43 7.05 -6.12
CA PHE A 366 -12.49 7.02 -7.24
C PHE A 366 -11.80 8.38 -7.37
N LEU A 367 -10.48 8.40 -7.17
CA LEU A 367 -9.66 9.63 -7.22
C LEU A 367 -9.27 10.03 -8.65
N SER A 368 -9.29 9.08 -9.57
CA SER A 368 -9.02 9.26 -10.99
C SER A 368 -10.02 8.46 -11.82
N ASP A 369 -10.11 8.72 -13.11
CA ASP A 369 -10.84 7.84 -14.01
C ASP A 369 -10.24 6.42 -13.94
N ALA A 370 -11.05 5.43 -13.55
CA ALA A 370 -10.61 4.04 -13.61
C ALA A 370 -10.59 3.57 -15.06
N SER A 371 -9.54 2.87 -15.45
CA SER A 371 -9.36 2.32 -16.79
C SER A 371 -9.62 0.84 -16.80
N GLY A 372 -10.41 0.37 -17.75
CA GLY A 372 -10.67 -1.05 -17.94
C GLY A 372 -10.44 -1.49 -19.38
N TYR A 373 -10.09 -2.76 -19.54
CA TYR A 373 -9.85 -3.38 -20.84
C TYR A 373 -10.45 -4.78 -20.87
N LEU A 374 -11.31 -5.03 -21.86
CA LEU A 374 -11.82 -6.35 -22.18
C LEU A 374 -10.95 -6.96 -23.26
N LEU A 375 -10.15 -7.95 -22.88
CA LEU A 375 -9.16 -8.62 -23.71
C LEU A 375 -9.67 -9.97 -24.21
N PRO A 376 -9.15 -10.53 -25.31
CA PRO A 376 -9.37 -11.93 -25.66
C PRO A 376 -8.95 -12.84 -24.51
N ASN A 377 -9.64 -13.96 -24.35
CA ASN A 377 -9.22 -14.94 -23.33
C ASN A 377 -7.86 -15.54 -23.70
N PRO A 378 -6.85 -15.44 -22.85
CA PRO A 378 -5.50 -15.93 -23.19
C PRO A 378 -5.41 -17.46 -23.20
N PHE A 379 -6.38 -18.16 -22.60
CA PHE A 379 -6.36 -19.62 -22.43
C PHE A 379 -7.28 -20.34 -23.40
N SER A 380 -8.20 -19.63 -24.06
CA SER A 380 -9.19 -20.24 -24.94
C SER A 380 -9.49 -19.35 -26.13
N ARG A 381 -9.53 -19.97 -27.33
CA ARG A 381 -9.92 -19.30 -28.58
C ARG A 381 -11.39 -19.54 -28.94
N ARG A 382 -12.16 -20.14 -28.04
CA ARG A 382 -13.58 -20.36 -28.26
C ARG A 382 -14.38 -19.07 -28.19
N PRO A 383 -15.36 -18.87 -29.05
CA PRO A 383 -16.23 -17.68 -29.00
C PRO A 383 -17.01 -17.56 -27.67
N GLU A 384 -17.28 -18.70 -27.02
CA GLU A 384 -18.02 -18.76 -25.75
C GLU A 384 -17.15 -18.50 -24.51
N ALA A 385 -15.83 -18.50 -24.67
CA ALA A 385 -14.93 -18.22 -23.56
C ALA A 385 -15.15 -16.79 -23.05
N PRO A 386 -15.19 -16.60 -21.73
CA PRO A 386 -15.33 -15.25 -21.18
C PRO A 386 -14.10 -14.41 -21.56
N ARG A 387 -14.29 -13.13 -21.84
CA ARG A 387 -13.17 -12.21 -22.10
C ARG A 387 -12.41 -11.96 -20.81
N GLN A 388 -11.10 -11.84 -20.89
CA GLN A 388 -10.31 -11.38 -19.75
C GLN A 388 -10.61 -9.89 -19.49
N VAL A 389 -10.68 -9.52 -18.23
CA VAL A 389 -10.82 -8.13 -17.78
C VAL A 389 -9.59 -7.72 -17.00
N ARG A 390 -9.09 -6.52 -17.27
CA ARG A 390 -8.14 -5.82 -16.41
C ARG A 390 -8.72 -4.46 -16.09
N LEU A 391 -8.87 -4.15 -14.81
CA LEU A 391 -9.33 -2.85 -14.31
C LEU A 391 -8.23 -2.24 -13.45
N PHE A 392 -7.98 -0.96 -13.63
CA PHE A 392 -7.00 -0.18 -12.87
C PHE A 392 -7.71 1.01 -12.25
N MET A 393 -7.59 1.16 -10.95
CA MET A 393 -8.27 2.23 -10.23
C MET A 393 -7.37 2.85 -9.16
N ASP A 394 -7.59 4.12 -8.92
CA ASP A 394 -7.01 4.89 -7.83
C ASP A 394 -8.15 5.30 -6.92
N VAL A 395 -8.14 4.85 -5.69
CA VAL A 395 -9.25 5.06 -4.77
C VAL A 395 -8.79 5.64 -3.44
N ALA A 396 -9.65 6.40 -2.80
CA ALA A 396 -9.54 6.75 -1.40
C ALA A 396 -10.53 5.91 -0.59
N MET A 397 -10.05 5.40 0.52
CA MET A 397 -10.87 4.75 1.55
C MET A 397 -11.09 5.75 2.69
N THR A 398 -12.34 5.97 3.08
CA THR A 398 -12.72 6.86 4.19
C THR A 398 -13.74 6.18 5.08
N ALA A 399 -13.66 6.37 6.38
CA ALA A 399 -14.62 5.85 7.35
C ALA A 399 -15.57 6.97 7.82
N GLU A 400 -16.84 6.65 8.04
CA GLU A 400 -17.83 7.62 8.49
C GLU A 400 -17.53 8.13 9.90
N ASN A 401 -17.08 7.23 10.80
CA ASN A 401 -16.70 7.61 12.15
C ASN A 401 -15.39 8.42 12.15
N PRO A 402 -15.36 9.64 12.70
CA PRO A 402 -14.19 10.52 12.70
C PRO A 402 -12.93 9.91 13.31
N GLU A 403 -13.07 9.12 14.38
CA GLU A 403 -11.92 8.45 15.04
C GLU A 403 -11.31 7.39 14.14
N ALA A 404 -12.16 6.59 13.49
CA ALA A 404 -11.71 5.58 12.55
C ALA A 404 -11.19 6.21 11.24
N ASN A 405 -11.84 7.27 10.75
CA ASN A 405 -11.40 7.97 9.53
C ASN A 405 -9.99 8.54 9.69
N GLY A 406 -9.70 9.19 10.82
CA GLY A 406 -8.35 9.71 11.08
C GLY A 406 -7.26 8.63 11.15
N ALA A 407 -7.64 7.37 11.42
CA ALA A 407 -6.72 6.24 11.51
C ALA A 407 -6.62 5.41 10.23
N LEU A 408 -7.69 5.33 9.42
CA LEU A 408 -7.83 4.41 8.29
C LEU A 408 -8.00 5.12 6.94
N SER A 409 -8.23 6.45 6.93
CA SER A 409 -8.33 7.20 5.67
C SER A 409 -7.01 7.17 4.92
N GLN A 410 -7.04 6.70 3.67
CA GLN A 410 -5.84 6.61 2.85
C GLN A 410 -6.15 6.48 1.37
N THR A 411 -5.15 6.84 0.58
CA THR A 411 -5.12 6.64 -0.87
C THR A 411 -4.53 5.28 -1.21
N LEU A 412 -5.22 4.52 -2.06
CA LEU A 412 -4.74 3.29 -2.66
C LEU A 412 -4.57 3.51 -4.17
N LEU A 413 -3.33 3.59 -4.65
CA LEU A 413 -3.04 3.85 -6.06
C LEU A 413 -2.87 2.58 -6.86
N GLN A 414 -3.42 2.64 -8.08
CA GLN A 414 -3.26 1.62 -9.11
C GLN A 414 -3.60 0.21 -8.63
N VAL A 415 -4.73 0.10 -7.93
CA VAL A 415 -5.32 -1.20 -7.61
C VAL A 415 -5.69 -1.87 -8.92
N GLU A 416 -5.12 -3.05 -9.18
CA GLU A 416 -5.43 -3.86 -10.36
C GLU A 416 -6.41 -4.96 -10.00
N LEU A 417 -7.53 -5.02 -10.73
CA LEU A 417 -8.45 -6.15 -10.69
C LEU A 417 -8.34 -6.95 -11.99
N VAL A 418 -8.16 -8.23 -11.86
CA VAL A 418 -8.06 -9.17 -12.99
C VAL A 418 -9.23 -10.13 -12.94
N GLY A 419 -9.95 -10.26 -14.03
CA GLY A 419 -11.17 -11.04 -14.02
C GLY A 419 -11.61 -11.55 -15.38
N VAL A 420 -12.87 -11.93 -15.41
CA VAL A 420 -13.56 -12.36 -16.61
C VAL A 420 -14.84 -11.54 -16.83
N ALA A 421 -15.12 -11.23 -18.08
CA ALA A 421 -16.37 -10.61 -18.50
C ALA A 421 -17.16 -11.55 -19.40
N LYS A 422 -18.45 -11.60 -19.16
CA LYS A 422 -19.39 -12.42 -19.94
C LYS A 422 -20.69 -11.69 -20.13
N VAL A 423 -21.30 -11.88 -21.28
CA VAL A 423 -22.69 -11.43 -21.53
C VAL A 423 -23.65 -12.53 -21.13
N GLU A 424 -24.45 -12.30 -20.11
CA GLU A 424 -25.49 -13.22 -19.62
C GLU A 424 -26.87 -12.60 -19.88
N GLY A 425 -27.54 -13.07 -20.96
CA GLY A 425 -28.75 -12.43 -21.44
C GLY A 425 -28.51 -10.99 -21.86
N PRO A 426 -29.22 -9.99 -21.30
CA PRO A 426 -29.01 -8.58 -21.62
C PRO A 426 -27.92 -7.91 -20.73
N ARG A 427 -27.24 -8.64 -19.84
CA ARG A 427 -26.32 -8.08 -18.86
C ARG A 427 -24.87 -8.37 -19.25
N LEU A 428 -24.02 -7.36 -19.06
CA LEU A 428 -22.58 -7.56 -18.96
C LEU A 428 -22.26 -7.88 -17.50
N VAL A 429 -21.74 -9.07 -17.24
CA VAL A 429 -21.32 -9.52 -15.93
C VAL A 429 -19.81 -9.55 -15.89
N ILE A 430 -19.23 -8.97 -14.84
CA ILE A 430 -17.80 -8.95 -14.59
C ILE A 430 -17.55 -9.57 -13.22
N ASP A 431 -16.76 -10.65 -13.19
CA ASP A 431 -16.19 -11.23 -11.98
C ASP A 431 -14.69 -10.97 -11.99
N ALA A 432 -14.17 -10.23 -11.03
CA ALA A 432 -12.76 -9.87 -10.98
C ALA A 432 -12.18 -10.02 -9.58
N LEU A 433 -10.88 -10.30 -9.52
CA LEU A 433 -10.13 -10.47 -8.30
C LEU A 433 -9.05 -9.40 -8.24
N GLY A 434 -8.88 -8.80 -7.08
CA GLY A 434 -7.78 -7.88 -6.79
C GLY A 434 -7.37 -7.95 -5.34
N VAL A 435 -6.21 -7.43 -5.06
CA VAL A 435 -5.69 -7.31 -3.71
C VAL A 435 -5.58 -5.83 -3.36
N VAL A 436 -6.10 -5.48 -2.20
CA VAL A 436 -5.89 -4.18 -1.57
C VAL A 436 -4.99 -4.37 -0.35
N GLU A 437 -4.03 -3.49 -0.21
CA GLU A 437 -3.04 -3.57 0.87
C GLU A 437 -3.01 -2.23 1.62
N PRO A 438 -4.06 -1.92 2.42
CA PRO A 438 -4.10 -0.69 3.19
C PRO A 438 -3.07 -0.71 4.32
N GLU A 439 -2.52 0.46 4.63
CA GLU A 439 -1.68 0.64 5.80
C GLU A 439 -2.55 0.80 7.05
N VAL A 440 -2.25 0.02 8.08
CA VAL A 440 -2.95 0.07 9.36
C VAL A 440 -2.11 0.85 10.35
N LEU A 441 -2.64 1.98 10.82
CA LEU A 441 -1.99 2.90 11.77
C LEU A 441 -0.55 3.32 11.35
N GLY A 442 -0.25 3.28 10.06
CA GLY A 442 1.08 3.55 9.53
C GLY A 442 2.17 2.57 9.98
N GLN A 443 1.80 1.41 10.52
CA GLN A 443 2.74 0.41 11.05
C GLN A 443 2.75 -0.88 10.24
N GLU A 444 1.61 -1.34 9.81
CA GLU A 444 1.44 -2.63 9.15
C GLU A 444 0.72 -2.46 7.83
N THR A 445 1.10 -3.25 6.83
CA THR A 445 0.35 -3.39 5.59
C THR A 445 -0.62 -4.55 5.73
N ALA A 446 -1.90 -4.26 5.76
CA ALA A 446 -2.94 -5.29 5.79
C ALA A 446 -3.11 -5.94 4.42
N PHE A 447 -3.71 -7.11 4.40
CA PHE A 447 -4.08 -7.83 3.18
C PHE A 447 -5.60 -7.91 3.06
N GLY A 448 -6.14 -7.48 1.93
CA GLY A 448 -7.55 -7.60 1.61
C GLY A 448 -7.76 -8.21 0.22
N LEU A 449 -8.39 -9.38 0.17
CA LEU A 449 -8.73 -10.04 -1.09
C LEU A 449 -10.12 -9.57 -1.55
N LEU A 450 -10.18 -8.70 -2.55
CA LEU A 450 -11.42 -8.22 -3.14
C LEU A 450 -11.88 -9.16 -4.25
N SER A 451 -13.03 -9.80 -4.06
CA SER A 451 -13.75 -10.55 -5.10
C SER A 451 -14.90 -9.70 -5.63
N LEU A 452 -14.60 -8.84 -6.61
CA LEU A 452 -15.57 -7.94 -7.20
C LEU A 452 -16.50 -8.68 -8.16
N HIS A 453 -17.79 -8.48 -7.97
CA HIS A 453 -18.82 -8.86 -8.94
C HIS A 453 -19.65 -7.64 -9.30
N THR A 454 -19.75 -7.37 -10.58
CA THR A 454 -20.62 -6.27 -11.06
C THR A 454 -21.44 -6.75 -12.25
N GLU A 455 -22.65 -6.24 -12.35
CA GLU A 455 -23.55 -6.56 -13.44
C GLU A 455 -24.25 -5.30 -13.99
N SER A 456 -24.32 -5.19 -15.31
CA SER A 456 -25.07 -4.08 -15.90
C SER A 456 -26.58 -4.31 -15.76
N TYR A 457 -27.35 -3.25 -15.61
CA TYR A 457 -28.81 -3.35 -15.58
C TYR A 457 -29.33 -3.91 -16.90
N PRO A 458 -30.34 -4.82 -16.86
CA PRO A 458 -30.89 -5.43 -18.08
C PRO A 458 -31.62 -4.44 -18.97
N ASP A 459 -32.22 -3.39 -18.38
CA ASP A 459 -32.85 -2.29 -19.08
C ASP A 459 -32.20 -0.97 -18.64
N GLN A 460 -31.23 -0.52 -19.41
CA GLN A 460 -30.47 0.70 -19.14
C GLN A 460 -31.36 1.99 -19.12
N ASN A 461 -32.53 1.97 -19.75
CA ASN A 461 -33.45 3.12 -19.70
C ASN A 461 -34.15 3.26 -18.34
N ASN A 462 -34.23 2.17 -17.58
CA ASN A 462 -34.83 2.12 -16.25
C ASN A 462 -33.77 1.84 -15.15
N ALA A 463 -32.49 1.89 -15.48
CA ALA A 463 -31.44 1.77 -14.49
C ALA A 463 -31.50 2.95 -13.50
N PRO A 464 -31.36 2.71 -12.19
CA PRO A 464 -31.22 3.80 -11.24
C PRO A 464 -29.93 4.55 -11.57
N ALA A 465 -29.99 5.85 -11.68
CA ALA A 465 -28.78 6.66 -11.81
C ALA A 465 -27.91 6.46 -10.55
N PRO A 466 -26.58 6.47 -10.68
CA PRO A 466 -25.71 6.61 -9.54
C PRO A 466 -26.15 7.80 -8.67
N ILE A 467 -26.12 7.62 -7.37
CA ILE A 467 -26.50 8.69 -6.45
C ILE A 467 -25.45 9.80 -6.60
N PRO A 468 -25.84 11.00 -7.07
CA PRO A 468 -24.89 12.10 -7.17
C PRO A 468 -24.46 12.51 -5.77
N ASP A 469 -23.18 12.71 -5.57
CA ASP A 469 -22.69 13.34 -4.36
C ASP A 469 -23.07 14.83 -4.38
N THR A 470 -23.90 15.22 -3.43
CA THR A 470 -24.38 16.60 -3.27
C THR A 470 -24.06 17.15 -1.89
N ARG A 471 -23.33 16.40 -1.09
CA ARG A 471 -22.92 16.81 0.26
C ARG A 471 -21.65 17.64 0.18
N ALA A 472 -21.67 18.77 0.87
CA ALA A 472 -20.46 19.57 1.01
C ALA A 472 -19.49 18.87 1.97
N PRO A 473 -18.22 18.64 1.58
CA PRO A 473 -17.21 18.11 2.47
C PRO A 473 -17.09 18.97 3.73
N PHE A 474 -16.87 18.33 4.86
CA PHE A 474 -16.68 19.02 6.13
C PHE A 474 -15.53 18.44 6.92
N LEU A 475 -14.93 19.27 7.77
CA LEU A 475 -13.83 18.89 8.65
C LEU A 475 -14.38 18.04 9.81
N GLN A 476 -13.96 16.77 9.87
CA GLN A 476 -14.34 15.83 10.92
C GLN A 476 -13.46 15.95 12.17
N SER A 477 -12.13 15.99 11.96
CA SER A 477 -11.17 16.06 13.06
C SER A 477 -9.89 16.75 12.64
N THR A 478 -9.09 17.16 13.62
CA THR A 478 -7.77 17.75 13.39
C THR A 478 -6.75 17.21 14.39
N MET A 479 -5.48 17.19 13.98
CA MET A 479 -4.36 17.04 14.89
C MET A 479 -3.47 18.28 14.73
N PRO A 480 -3.27 19.08 15.79
CA PRO A 480 -3.80 18.89 17.15
C PRO A 480 -5.31 19.10 17.22
N MET A 481 -5.94 18.44 18.17
CA MET A 481 -7.33 18.74 18.52
C MET A 481 -7.37 20.10 19.19
N ALA A 482 -8.25 20.99 18.71
CA ALA A 482 -8.51 22.26 19.38
C ALA A 482 -9.54 22.01 20.48
N GLU A 483 -9.10 21.91 21.72
CA GLU A 483 -9.97 21.87 22.88
C GLU A 483 -9.70 23.06 23.80
N ASP A 484 -10.77 23.65 24.26
CA ASP A 484 -10.71 24.73 25.22
C ASP A 484 -10.04 24.26 26.53
N GLY A 485 -8.86 24.77 26.81
CA GLY A 485 -8.17 24.63 28.09
C GLY A 485 -7.14 23.48 28.18
N LEU A 486 -6.99 22.63 27.17
CA LEU A 486 -5.89 21.67 27.08
C LEU A 486 -4.76 22.23 26.25
N ALA A 487 -3.53 22.10 26.74
CA ALA A 487 -2.36 22.38 25.94
C ALA A 487 -2.33 21.42 24.74
N ALA A 488 -2.03 21.93 23.55
CA ALA A 488 -1.89 21.08 22.36
C ALA A 488 -0.84 19.99 22.61
N THR A 489 -1.14 18.78 22.22
CA THR A 489 -0.21 17.64 22.34
C THR A 489 0.85 17.64 21.24
N VAL A 490 0.67 18.48 20.22
CA VAL A 490 1.59 18.66 19.09
C VAL A 490 2.93 19.21 19.56
N GLN A 491 3.99 18.63 19.06
CA GLN A 491 5.36 19.07 19.26
C GLN A 491 5.84 19.97 18.09
N PRO A 492 6.86 20.80 18.28
CA PRO A 492 7.34 21.73 17.25
C PRO A 492 7.56 21.13 15.85
N GLY A 493 8.09 19.94 15.73
CA GLY A 493 8.38 19.26 14.46
C GLY A 493 7.26 18.37 13.90
N ASP A 494 6.10 18.32 14.55
CA ASP A 494 5.00 17.47 14.11
C ASP A 494 4.28 18.08 12.90
N ALA A 495 3.74 17.20 12.04
CA ALA A 495 2.81 17.60 11.00
C ALA A 495 1.44 17.91 11.61
N LEU A 496 0.73 18.84 10.99
CA LEU A 496 -0.67 19.15 11.33
C LEU A 496 -1.56 18.38 10.39
N VAL A 497 -2.67 17.81 10.86
CA VAL A 497 -3.57 17.00 10.06
C VAL A 497 -4.99 17.53 10.13
N MET A 498 -5.65 17.61 8.99
CA MET A 498 -7.09 17.89 8.84
C MET A 498 -7.75 16.69 8.18
N ASN A 499 -8.64 15.98 8.87
CA ASN A 499 -9.41 14.87 8.33
C ASN A 499 -10.79 15.35 7.91
N PHE A 500 -11.13 15.14 6.65
CA PHE A 500 -12.42 15.51 6.06
C PHE A 500 -13.34 14.30 5.95
N SER A 501 -14.63 14.56 5.72
CA SER A 501 -15.63 13.51 5.51
C SER A 501 -15.42 12.71 4.23
N GLU A 502 -14.66 13.27 3.27
CA GLU A 502 -14.41 12.72 1.95
C GLU A 502 -13.17 13.33 1.29
N PRO A 503 -12.63 12.72 0.22
CA PRO A 503 -11.46 13.23 -0.48
C PRO A 503 -11.74 14.57 -1.15
N LEU A 504 -10.73 15.45 -1.16
CA LEU A 504 -10.78 16.76 -1.78
C LEU A 504 -10.00 16.81 -3.09
N ASP A 505 -10.38 17.72 -3.98
CA ASP A 505 -9.63 18.00 -5.21
C ASP A 505 -8.30 18.71 -4.85
N PRO A 506 -7.14 18.09 -5.17
CA PRO A 506 -5.84 18.65 -4.82
C PRO A 506 -5.61 20.06 -5.37
N GLU A 507 -6.06 20.35 -6.60
CA GLU A 507 -5.85 21.66 -7.21
C GLU A 507 -6.62 22.77 -6.48
N SER A 508 -7.79 22.44 -5.91
CA SER A 508 -8.60 23.38 -5.16
C SER A 508 -7.99 23.76 -3.82
N LEU A 509 -7.13 22.88 -3.24
CA LEU A 509 -6.51 23.10 -1.93
C LEU A 509 -5.42 24.15 -1.92
N GLU A 510 -4.68 24.34 -3.02
CA GLU A 510 -3.54 25.25 -3.09
C GLU A 510 -3.88 26.68 -2.64
N GLN A 511 -5.11 27.15 -2.97
CA GLN A 511 -5.57 28.49 -2.61
C GLN A 511 -6.58 28.51 -1.45
N ALA A 512 -6.92 27.33 -0.91
CA ALA A 512 -7.93 27.17 0.11
C ALA A 512 -7.36 27.01 1.52
N LEU A 513 -6.14 26.47 1.63
CA LEU A 513 -5.46 26.22 2.90
C LEU A 513 -4.71 27.48 3.38
N SER A 514 -4.70 27.68 4.68
CA SER A 514 -3.88 28.71 5.32
C SER A 514 -3.42 28.27 6.70
N LEU A 515 -2.18 28.60 7.02
CA LEU A 515 -1.60 28.48 8.35
C LEU A 515 -1.10 29.87 8.79
N THR A 516 -1.55 30.34 9.95
CA THR A 516 -1.09 31.63 10.50
C THR A 516 -0.56 31.45 11.92
N ARG A 517 0.45 32.22 12.28
CA ARG A 517 1.03 32.33 13.61
C ARG A 517 0.80 33.76 14.16
N GLU A 518 0.11 33.90 15.27
CA GLU A 518 -0.26 35.20 15.85
C GLU A 518 -0.89 36.16 14.80
N GLY A 519 -1.61 35.59 13.80
CA GLY A 519 -2.24 36.32 12.71
C GLY A 519 -1.35 36.66 11.51
N ALA A 520 -0.09 36.23 11.50
CA ALA A 520 0.82 36.37 10.36
C ALA A 520 0.92 35.01 9.61
N ASP A 521 1.04 35.04 8.28
CA ASP A 521 1.16 33.85 7.47
C ASP A 521 2.43 33.07 7.84
N GLU A 522 2.29 31.75 7.98
CA GLU A 522 3.37 30.79 8.23
C GLU A 522 3.51 29.89 7.01
N PRO A 523 4.69 29.82 6.35
CA PRO A 523 4.91 28.99 5.19
C PRO A 523 4.83 27.50 5.51
N PHE A 524 4.20 26.71 4.64
CA PHE A 524 4.05 25.27 4.79
C PHE A 524 3.96 24.55 3.46
N ASP A 525 4.28 23.25 3.47
CA ASP A 525 3.93 22.30 2.42
C ASP A 525 2.73 21.46 2.86
N TRP A 526 2.02 20.89 1.91
CA TRP A 526 0.88 20.00 2.20
C TRP A 526 0.85 18.80 1.27
N SER A 527 0.21 17.75 1.73
CA SER A 527 -0.05 16.52 0.95
C SER A 527 -1.40 15.95 1.31
N LEU A 528 -1.98 15.15 0.39
CA LEU A 528 -3.24 14.42 0.57
C LEU A 528 -2.96 12.93 0.73
N ASP A 529 -3.67 12.30 1.67
CA ASP A 529 -3.78 10.86 1.77
C ASP A 529 -5.22 10.48 2.16
N GLY A 530 -5.96 9.88 1.21
CA GLY A 530 -7.40 9.68 1.36
C GLY A 530 -8.16 10.99 1.50
N ALA A 531 -8.86 11.16 2.61
CA ALA A 531 -9.55 12.40 2.99
C ALA A 531 -8.74 13.25 3.99
N SER A 532 -7.46 12.92 4.21
CA SER A 532 -6.60 13.62 5.15
C SER A 532 -5.67 14.58 4.45
N VAL A 533 -5.70 15.84 4.85
CA VAL A 533 -4.73 16.88 4.45
C VAL A 533 -3.65 16.96 5.53
N VAL A 534 -2.41 16.67 5.15
CA VAL A 534 -1.25 16.74 6.04
C VAL A 534 -0.46 18.01 5.73
N VAL A 535 -0.36 18.90 6.68
CA VAL A 535 0.32 20.21 6.58
C VAL A 535 1.64 20.15 7.35
N ARG A 536 2.74 20.50 6.68
CA ARG A 536 4.08 20.53 7.27
C ARG A 536 4.64 21.94 7.21
N PRO A 537 4.72 22.63 8.37
CA PRO A 537 5.36 23.96 8.43
C PRO A 537 6.81 23.88 7.98
N HIS A 538 7.29 24.87 7.22
CA HIS A 538 8.69 24.93 6.78
C HIS A 538 9.68 25.09 7.94
N GLN A 539 9.21 25.68 9.04
CA GLN A 539 10.00 25.82 10.26
C GLN A 539 9.26 25.14 11.43
N PRO A 540 9.98 24.53 12.37
CA PRO A 540 9.35 24.01 13.58
C PRO A 540 8.47 25.04 14.25
N LEU A 541 7.30 24.64 14.71
CA LEU A 541 6.36 25.51 15.42
C LEU A 541 7.00 26.00 16.73
N ARG A 542 6.75 27.25 17.11
CA ARG A 542 7.36 27.88 18.30
C ARG A 542 6.54 27.60 19.55
N PRO A 543 7.16 27.07 20.61
CA PRO A 543 6.50 26.90 21.90
C PRO A 543 5.95 28.24 22.43
N GLY A 544 4.72 28.19 22.94
CA GLY A 544 4.04 29.38 23.50
C GLY A 544 3.27 30.21 22.48
N ASP A 545 3.52 30.06 21.17
CA ASP A 545 2.81 30.81 20.14
C ASP A 545 1.46 30.16 19.81
N SER A 546 0.54 30.98 19.29
CA SER A 546 -0.79 30.52 18.83
C SER A 546 -0.80 30.43 17.33
N TYR A 547 -1.30 29.29 16.82
CA TYR A 547 -1.43 28.98 15.40
C TYR A 547 -2.89 28.79 15.02
N THR A 548 -3.24 29.20 13.81
CA THR A 548 -4.58 28.94 13.24
C THR A 548 -4.40 28.26 11.88
N LEU A 549 -4.90 27.03 11.79
CA LEU A 549 -5.00 26.25 10.56
C LEU A 549 -6.41 26.36 10.03
N ALA A 550 -6.58 26.73 8.76
CA ALA A 550 -7.92 26.95 8.18
C ALA A 550 -8.03 26.43 6.74
N VAL A 551 -9.26 26.07 6.37
CA VAL A 551 -9.68 25.77 5.00
C VAL A 551 -10.87 26.65 4.63
N SER A 552 -10.84 27.20 3.44
CA SER A 552 -11.94 28.02 2.88
C SER A 552 -12.83 27.20 1.94
N ASP A 553 -13.96 27.80 1.55
CA ASP A 553 -14.92 27.26 0.56
C ASP A 553 -14.39 27.21 -0.89
N ARG A 554 -13.12 27.58 -1.09
CA ARG A 554 -12.42 27.38 -2.37
C ARG A 554 -12.03 25.94 -2.60
N ALA A 555 -11.80 25.18 -1.52
CA ALA A 555 -11.61 23.74 -1.61
C ALA A 555 -12.90 23.06 -2.02
N THR A 556 -12.79 22.06 -2.88
CA THR A 556 -13.94 21.28 -3.39
C THR A 556 -13.63 19.78 -3.32
N ASP A 557 -14.68 18.97 -3.40
CA ASP A 557 -14.57 17.52 -3.63
C ASP A 557 -14.27 17.20 -5.11
N LEU A 558 -14.37 15.91 -5.44
CA LEU A 558 -14.18 15.36 -6.79
C LEU A 558 -15.48 15.12 -7.55
N ALA A 559 -16.64 15.49 -6.99
CA ALA A 559 -17.94 15.33 -7.62
C ALA A 559 -18.11 16.23 -8.86
N GLU A 560 -19.02 15.86 -9.75
CA GLU A 560 -19.43 16.71 -10.89
C GLU A 560 -20.95 16.96 -10.87
N PRO A 561 -21.39 18.18 -10.54
CA PRO A 561 -20.60 19.37 -10.20
C PRO A 561 -19.93 19.27 -8.82
N ALA A 562 -18.73 19.87 -8.68
CA ALA A 562 -17.98 19.85 -7.43
C ALA A 562 -18.70 20.61 -6.30
N ASN A 563 -18.68 20.04 -5.09
CA ASN A 563 -19.26 20.67 -3.91
C ASN A 563 -18.18 21.42 -3.13
N PRO A 564 -18.39 22.69 -2.73
CA PRO A 564 -17.43 23.42 -1.93
C PRO A 564 -17.40 22.90 -0.49
N VAL A 565 -16.18 22.87 0.09
CA VAL A 565 -15.96 22.52 1.50
C VAL A 565 -16.68 23.48 2.43
N GLN A 566 -17.25 22.99 3.52
CA GLN A 566 -17.70 23.84 4.62
C GLN A 566 -16.49 24.51 5.26
N PRO A 567 -16.35 25.85 5.21
CA PRO A 567 -15.21 26.56 5.77
C PRO A 567 -14.98 26.20 7.24
N ALA A 568 -13.74 25.91 7.59
CA ALA A 568 -13.40 25.56 8.95
C ALA A 568 -12.04 26.14 9.36
N SER A 569 -11.87 26.42 10.64
CA SER A 569 -10.61 26.85 11.20
C SER A 569 -10.42 26.22 12.57
N ARG A 570 -9.15 25.97 12.90
CA ARG A 570 -8.74 25.44 14.21
C ARG A 570 -7.58 26.28 14.73
N THR A 571 -7.78 26.84 15.91
CA THR A 571 -6.72 27.59 16.62
C THR A 571 -6.21 26.72 17.76
N PHE A 572 -4.91 26.58 17.85
CA PHE A 572 -4.23 25.83 18.90
C PHE A 572 -2.99 26.59 19.38
N ARG A 573 -2.54 26.30 20.58
CA ARG A 573 -1.36 26.92 21.17
C ARG A 573 -0.39 25.83 21.62
N LEU A 574 0.87 25.93 21.19
CA LEU A 574 1.89 25.04 21.72
C LEU A 574 2.18 25.39 23.19
N PRO A 575 2.39 24.36 24.05
CA PRO A 575 2.83 24.60 25.40
C PRO A 575 4.09 25.48 25.43
N ALA A 576 4.10 26.49 26.29
CA ALA A 576 5.31 27.23 26.53
C ALA A 576 6.34 26.30 27.20
N LEU A 577 7.61 26.48 26.86
CA LEU A 577 8.68 25.81 27.57
C LEU A 577 8.71 26.34 29.01
N ILE A 578 8.45 25.44 29.97
CA ILE A 578 8.48 25.77 31.40
C ILE A 578 9.76 25.17 31.99
N GLY A 579 10.69 26.00 32.44
CA GLY A 579 11.94 25.58 33.05
C GLY A 579 13.11 25.48 32.10
N ASP A 580 14.24 24.94 32.58
CA ASP A 580 15.43 24.73 31.77
C ASP A 580 15.18 23.56 30.77
N PRO A 581 15.77 23.65 29.57
CA PRO A 581 15.67 22.56 28.59
C PRO A 581 16.17 21.25 29.19
N VAL A 582 15.36 20.18 29.07
CA VAL A 582 15.78 18.85 29.49
C VAL A 582 16.52 18.14 28.35
N ALA A 583 17.31 17.12 28.67
CA ALA A 583 18.01 16.33 27.66
C ALA A 583 17.04 15.53 26.78
N PRO A 584 17.29 15.39 25.47
CA PRO A 584 16.53 14.48 24.62
C PRO A 584 16.73 13.04 25.09
N VAL A 585 15.64 12.27 25.15
CA VAL A 585 15.64 10.86 25.48
C VAL A 585 15.23 10.01 24.29
N LEU A 586 15.68 8.76 24.26
CA LEU A 586 15.24 7.79 23.25
C LEU A 586 13.81 7.38 23.51
N ILE A 587 12.96 7.43 22.49
CA ILE A 587 11.57 6.92 22.57
C ILE A 587 11.49 5.54 21.95
N THR A 588 11.98 5.39 20.71
CA THR A 588 12.01 4.10 20.02
C THR A 588 13.30 3.93 19.24
N THR A 589 13.70 2.68 19.08
CA THR A 589 14.81 2.27 18.19
C THR A 589 14.38 1.07 17.38
N TYR A 590 14.75 1.04 16.12
CA TYR A 590 14.54 -0.10 15.26
C TYR A 590 15.79 -0.31 14.37
N PRO A 591 16.43 -1.48 14.45
CA PRO A 591 16.17 -2.57 15.38
C PRO A 591 16.64 -2.21 16.80
N GLY A 592 16.16 -2.94 17.81
CA GLY A 592 16.64 -2.87 19.17
C GLY A 592 15.69 -2.17 20.15
N PHE A 593 16.25 -1.55 21.16
CA PHE A 593 15.54 -1.03 22.32
C PHE A 593 16.13 0.32 22.77
N PRO A 594 15.32 1.21 23.36
CA PRO A 594 15.69 2.61 23.61
C PRO A 594 16.46 2.81 24.92
N CYS A 595 17.34 1.91 25.31
CA CYS A 595 18.16 2.05 26.51
C CYS A 595 19.59 1.59 26.30
N ALA A 596 20.54 2.27 26.95
CA ALA A 596 21.91 1.77 27.05
C ALA A 596 21.94 0.51 27.90
N VAL A 597 22.69 -0.47 27.47
CA VAL A 597 22.77 -1.79 28.10
C VAL A 597 24.02 -1.89 29.00
N ASP A 598 23.90 -2.61 30.10
CA ASP A 598 25.07 -2.98 30.89
C ASP A 598 25.92 -4.01 30.12
N LYS A 599 27.05 -3.54 29.61
CA LYS A 599 28.00 -4.38 28.84
C LYS A 599 28.54 -5.59 29.65
N ALA A 600 28.40 -5.58 30.98
CA ALA A 600 28.79 -6.72 31.79
C ALA A 600 27.86 -7.92 31.64
N SER A 601 26.61 -7.66 31.18
CA SER A 601 25.58 -8.67 30.94
C SER A 601 25.53 -9.14 29.48
N TRP A 602 26.43 -8.68 28.57
CA TRP A 602 26.43 -9.04 27.16
C TRP A 602 26.91 -10.46 26.90
N HIS A 603 26.14 -11.21 26.10
CA HIS A 603 26.49 -12.50 25.53
C HIS A 603 26.06 -12.53 24.05
N ILE A 604 26.55 -11.55 23.28
CA ILE A 604 26.09 -11.28 21.89
C ILE A 604 26.25 -12.51 20.98
N ALA A 605 27.29 -13.31 21.16
CA ALA A 605 27.48 -14.54 20.40
C ALA A 605 26.33 -15.55 20.63
N GLU A 606 25.73 -15.53 21.82
CA GLU A 606 24.65 -16.41 22.24
C GLU A 606 23.26 -15.82 21.93
N GLY A 607 23.22 -14.64 21.31
CA GLY A 607 21.98 -13.95 20.97
C GLY A 607 21.41 -13.07 22.09
N ASP A 608 22.14 -12.89 23.17
CA ASP A 608 21.76 -12.14 24.35
C ASP A 608 22.47 -10.78 24.40
N HIS A 609 21.69 -9.71 24.33
CA HIS A 609 22.17 -8.33 24.40
C HIS A 609 22.30 -7.81 25.83
N GLY A 610 21.90 -8.58 26.82
CA GLY A 610 21.93 -8.20 28.24
C GLY A 610 20.73 -7.33 28.66
N ARG A 611 20.92 -6.53 29.71
CA ARG A 611 19.86 -5.73 30.34
C ARG A 611 20.13 -4.24 30.26
N CYS A 612 19.06 -3.43 30.27
CA CYS A 612 19.20 -1.97 30.37
C CYS A 612 19.94 -1.58 31.66
N ARG A 613 20.80 -0.61 31.57
CA ARG A 613 21.48 -0.02 32.72
C ARG A 613 20.47 0.59 33.69
N GLY A 614 20.67 0.30 34.99
CA GLY A 614 19.73 0.73 36.03
C GLY A 614 18.47 -0.12 36.14
N GLY A 615 18.31 -1.16 35.31
CA GLY A 615 17.28 -2.15 35.45
C GLY A 615 17.45 -3.05 36.67
N ARG A 616 16.41 -3.84 37.00
CA ARG A 616 16.45 -4.78 38.09
C ARG A 616 17.27 -6.01 37.74
N ALA A 617 17.73 -6.73 38.76
CA ALA A 617 18.51 -7.95 38.56
C ALA A 617 17.71 -9.11 37.97
N ASP A 618 16.38 -9.04 38.12
CA ASP A 618 15.38 -9.98 37.60
C ASP A 618 14.68 -9.50 36.32
N ASP A 619 15.08 -8.36 35.77
CA ASP A 619 14.57 -7.92 34.48
C ASP A 619 15.08 -8.85 33.35
N ASP A 620 14.31 -8.95 32.30
CA ASP A 620 14.60 -9.81 31.18
C ASP A 620 15.86 -9.41 30.43
N HIS A 621 16.54 -10.39 29.88
CA HIS A 621 17.60 -10.16 28.93
C HIS A 621 17.03 -9.75 27.58
N LEU A 622 17.58 -8.70 27.00
CA LEU A 622 17.21 -8.21 25.70
C LEU A 622 17.84 -9.08 24.60
N PRO A 623 17.13 -9.52 23.58
CA PRO A 623 17.69 -10.32 22.51
C PRO A 623 18.58 -9.48 21.59
N VAL A 624 19.49 -10.13 20.86
CA VAL A 624 20.12 -9.55 19.67
C VAL A 624 19.08 -9.55 18.54
N PRO A 625 18.55 -8.38 18.15
CA PRO A 625 17.48 -8.33 17.16
C PRO A 625 17.96 -8.71 15.76
N ALA A 626 17.04 -9.16 14.92
CA ALA A 626 17.23 -9.34 13.49
C ALA A 626 16.65 -8.13 12.73
N LEU A 627 17.40 -7.65 11.71
CA LEU A 627 16.95 -6.59 10.83
C LEU A 627 16.79 -7.14 9.41
N PRO A 628 15.57 -7.17 8.86
CA PRO A 628 15.35 -7.60 7.48
C PRO A 628 16.21 -6.80 6.48
N ALA A 629 16.65 -7.48 5.43
CA ALA A 629 17.66 -7.00 4.49
C ALA A 629 17.34 -5.65 3.85
N ASP A 630 16.05 -5.32 3.71
CA ASP A 630 15.55 -4.13 3.05
C ASP A 630 15.10 -3.01 4.00
N ARG A 631 15.40 -3.12 5.31
CA ARG A 631 14.91 -2.15 6.30
C ARG A 631 15.99 -1.19 6.78
N PRO A 632 15.63 0.10 7.00
CA PRO A 632 16.52 1.08 7.58
C PRO A 632 16.66 0.89 9.09
N ILE A 633 17.72 1.46 9.66
CA ILE A 633 17.77 1.73 11.10
C ILE A 633 16.99 3.03 11.34
N ARG A 634 16.08 3.02 12.32
CA ARG A 634 15.28 4.18 12.68
C ARG A 634 15.32 4.43 14.18
N VAL A 635 15.56 5.67 14.56
CA VAL A 635 15.63 6.10 15.96
C VAL A 635 14.74 7.32 16.15
N THR A 636 13.85 7.29 17.12
CA THR A 636 13.00 8.41 17.49
C THR A 636 13.37 8.91 18.88
N VAL A 637 13.50 10.21 19.02
CA VAL A 637 13.84 10.90 20.27
C VAL A 637 12.74 11.87 20.72
N SER A 638 12.77 12.28 21.97
CA SER A 638 11.72 13.10 22.58
C SER A 638 11.73 14.57 22.16
N GLN A 639 12.81 15.05 21.54
CA GLN A 639 13.00 16.45 21.18
C GLN A 639 13.70 16.57 19.83
N ASP A 640 13.59 17.74 19.21
CA ASP A 640 14.24 18.03 17.94
C ASP A 640 15.76 17.99 18.08
N ILE A 641 16.40 17.22 17.23
CA ILE A 641 17.84 17.06 17.15
C ILE A 641 18.46 18.19 16.31
N ASP A 642 19.62 18.69 16.74
CA ASP A 642 20.45 19.55 15.91
C ASP A 642 21.09 18.70 14.78
N PRO A 643 20.70 18.88 13.52
CA PRO A 643 21.26 18.09 12.42
C PRO A 643 22.79 18.22 12.30
N ALA A 644 23.37 19.34 12.71
CA ALA A 644 24.82 19.56 12.66
C ALA A 644 25.59 18.70 13.65
N SER A 645 24.91 18.23 14.71
CA SER A 645 25.50 17.33 15.71
C SER A 645 25.57 15.87 15.25
N VAL A 646 24.78 15.49 14.22
CA VAL A 646 24.66 14.12 13.76
C VAL A 646 25.56 13.92 12.55
N ARG A 647 26.63 13.16 12.73
CA ARG A 647 27.60 12.83 11.68
C ARG A 647 27.68 11.33 11.50
N LEU A 648 27.36 10.86 10.29
CA LEU A 648 27.56 9.47 9.93
C LEU A 648 29.04 9.14 9.86
N GLY A 649 29.44 8.07 10.53
CA GLY A 649 30.81 7.56 10.47
C GLY A 649 31.11 6.88 9.13
N ASP A 650 32.24 7.24 8.52
CA ASP A 650 32.76 6.67 7.27
C ASP A 650 33.87 5.63 7.49
N THR A 651 34.39 5.55 8.71
CA THR A 651 35.38 4.59 9.14
C THR A 651 35.02 4.04 10.52
N CYS A 652 35.59 2.89 10.88
CA CYS A 652 35.39 2.30 12.20
C CYS A 652 35.67 3.30 13.33
N GLY A 653 34.69 3.47 14.23
CA GLY A 653 34.79 4.36 15.40
C GLY A 653 34.60 5.84 15.12
N SER A 654 34.41 6.27 13.86
CA SER A 654 34.19 7.69 13.52
C SER A 654 32.73 8.09 13.57
N GLY A 655 32.45 9.38 13.72
CA GLY A 655 31.12 9.97 13.68
C GLY A 655 30.32 9.82 14.98
N SER A 656 29.28 10.64 15.14
CA SER A 656 28.34 10.58 16.26
C SER A 656 27.20 9.57 16.06
N PHE A 657 26.93 9.23 14.82
CA PHE A 657 26.08 8.10 14.40
C PHE A 657 26.95 7.11 13.61
N ARG A 658 27.13 5.92 14.13
CA ARG A 658 27.99 4.91 13.52
C ARG A 658 27.21 3.67 13.19
N VAL A 659 27.45 3.10 12.03
CA VAL A 659 26.91 1.79 11.63
C VAL A 659 28.07 0.97 11.13
N GLU A 660 28.31 -0.17 11.74
CA GLU A 660 29.50 -0.96 11.55
C GLU A 660 29.19 -2.44 11.38
N ARG A 661 29.87 -3.08 10.45
CA ARG A 661 29.94 -4.54 10.40
C ARG A 661 30.89 -5.00 11.49
N VAL A 662 30.46 -6.02 12.24
CA VAL A 662 31.27 -6.62 13.30
C VAL A 662 32.08 -7.78 12.69
N ALA A 663 33.39 -7.83 13.01
CA ALA A 663 34.23 -8.95 12.61
C ALA A 663 33.77 -10.23 13.30
N VAL A 664 33.73 -11.32 12.56
CA VAL A 664 33.35 -12.65 13.06
C VAL A 664 34.47 -13.65 12.83
N ASP A 665 34.57 -14.66 13.71
CA ASP A 665 35.47 -15.78 13.56
C ASP A 665 34.97 -16.82 12.54
N GLY A 666 35.69 -17.94 12.39
CA GLY A 666 35.30 -18.98 11.43
C GLY A 666 33.97 -19.69 11.75
N ASP A 667 33.46 -19.55 12.96
CA ASP A 667 32.19 -20.11 13.43
C ASP A 667 31.07 -19.07 13.39
N GLY A 668 31.36 -17.83 12.93
CA GLY A 668 30.39 -16.74 12.83
C GLY A 668 30.14 -15.95 14.12
N ASN A 669 30.97 -16.16 15.15
CA ASN A 669 30.86 -15.43 16.41
C ASN A 669 31.63 -14.10 16.36
N PRO A 670 31.09 -13.02 16.99
CA PRO A 670 31.78 -11.74 17.05
C PRO A 670 33.14 -11.81 17.72
N VAL A 671 34.17 -11.29 17.06
CA VAL A 671 35.56 -11.28 17.56
C VAL A 671 35.75 -10.15 18.56
N ALA A 672 36.29 -10.47 19.74
CA ALA A 672 36.61 -9.45 20.74
C ALA A 672 37.61 -8.42 20.23
N SER A 673 37.54 -7.19 20.76
CA SER A 673 38.48 -6.13 20.39
C SER A 673 39.92 -6.47 20.76
N PRO A 674 40.89 -6.03 19.95
CA PRO A 674 42.33 -6.29 20.21
C PRO A 674 42.87 -5.70 21.52
N ASP A 675 42.13 -4.74 22.13
CA ASP A 675 42.52 -4.15 23.44
C ASP A 675 42.30 -5.10 24.62
N GLY A 676 41.79 -6.31 24.36
CA GLY A 676 41.53 -7.35 25.35
C GLY A 676 40.26 -7.18 26.16
N ASP A 677 39.45 -6.15 25.90
CA ASP A 677 38.14 -6.01 26.50
C ASP A 677 37.15 -6.94 25.81
N LYS A 678 36.79 -8.04 26.45
CA LYS A 678 35.82 -9.03 25.94
C LYS A 678 34.42 -8.48 25.70
N ARG A 679 34.16 -7.25 26.17
CA ARG A 679 32.88 -6.54 26.02
C ARG A 679 32.84 -5.61 24.81
N LYS A 680 33.96 -5.49 24.09
CA LYS A 680 34.07 -4.74 22.86
C LYS A 680 34.33 -5.69 21.70
N TYR A 681 33.57 -5.53 20.66
CA TYR A 681 33.72 -6.30 19.43
C TYR A 681 34.44 -5.50 18.36
N GLN A 682 35.29 -6.21 17.61
CA GLN A 682 36.07 -5.58 16.55
C GLN A 682 35.19 -5.13 15.40
N CYS A 683 35.39 -3.90 14.96
CA CYS A 683 34.80 -3.42 13.73
C CYS A 683 35.55 -3.97 12.52
N ASP A 684 34.84 -4.57 11.57
CA ASP A 684 35.39 -5.00 10.28
C ASP A 684 35.40 -3.83 9.28
N ALA A 685 34.27 -3.15 9.13
CA ALA A 685 34.13 -2.00 8.25
C ALA A 685 32.96 -1.10 8.71
N ALA A 686 33.04 0.19 8.40
CA ALA A 686 31.87 1.06 8.44
C ALA A 686 30.91 0.66 7.30
N VAL A 687 29.60 0.64 7.59
CA VAL A 687 28.57 0.35 6.60
C VAL A 687 28.26 1.65 5.84
N PRO A 688 28.49 1.68 4.51
CA PRO A 688 28.12 2.85 3.71
C PRO A 688 26.62 2.98 3.62
N GLY A 689 26.15 4.23 3.64
CA GLY A 689 24.73 4.55 3.59
C GLY A 689 24.45 6.03 3.72
N ARG A 690 23.19 6.37 3.84
CA ARG A 690 22.72 7.75 4.00
C ARG A 690 22.00 7.90 5.32
N LEU A 691 22.25 9.00 6.01
CA LEU A 691 21.60 9.35 7.25
C LEU A 691 20.68 10.55 6.99
N LYS A 692 19.39 10.37 7.23
CA LYS A 692 18.37 11.42 7.20
C LYS A 692 18.07 11.84 8.64
N VAL A 693 18.09 13.12 8.90
CA VAL A 693 17.77 13.71 10.21
C VAL A 693 16.54 14.57 10.04
N GLU A 694 15.42 14.15 10.59
CA GLU A 694 14.14 14.85 10.47
C GLU A 694 13.60 15.14 11.86
N ALA A 695 13.72 16.39 12.29
CA ALA A 695 13.29 16.81 13.63
C ALA A 695 13.74 15.84 14.73
N ARG A 696 12.88 14.88 15.09
CA ARG A 696 13.08 13.90 16.16
C ARG A 696 13.41 12.49 15.67
N THR A 697 13.57 12.30 14.37
CA THR A 697 13.82 10.98 13.78
C THR A 697 15.15 10.95 13.05
N LEU A 698 15.95 9.96 13.35
CA LEU A 698 17.18 9.61 12.66
C LEU A 698 16.94 8.34 11.86
N THR A 699 17.11 8.40 10.54
CA THR A 699 16.91 7.24 9.67
C THR A 699 18.19 6.96 8.90
N PHE A 700 18.82 5.81 9.14
CA PHE A 700 19.96 5.35 8.37
C PHE A 700 19.52 4.33 7.34
N ILE A 701 19.82 4.61 6.08
CA ILE A 701 19.51 3.80 4.92
C ILE A 701 20.82 3.26 4.36
N PRO A 702 21.10 1.94 4.44
CA PRO A 702 22.32 1.36 3.90
C PRO A 702 22.31 1.40 2.37
N ASP A 703 23.50 1.50 1.75
CA ASP A 703 23.64 1.48 0.29
C ASP A 703 23.47 0.08 -0.29
N GLN A 704 23.60 -0.96 0.54
CA GLN A 704 23.39 -2.36 0.18
C GLN A 704 22.49 -3.05 1.21
N PRO A 705 21.74 -4.09 0.82
CA PRO A 705 20.94 -4.89 1.76
C PRO A 705 21.81 -5.46 2.88
N TRP A 706 21.23 -5.61 4.07
CA TRP A 706 21.87 -6.34 5.15
C TRP A 706 22.08 -7.80 4.72
N GLU A 707 23.29 -8.30 4.89
CA GLU A 707 23.60 -9.71 4.59
C GLU A 707 22.98 -10.62 5.65
N ASP A 708 22.27 -11.66 5.20
CA ASP A 708 21.63 -12.62 6.09
C ASP A 708 22.64 -13.29 7.04
N GLY A 709 22.33 -13.27 8.33
CA GLY A 709 23.17 -13.81 9.39
C GLY A 709 24.39 -12.97 9.74
N ALA A 710 24.78 -11.96 8.95
CA ALA A 710 25.93 -11.12 9.25
C ALA A 710 25.68 -10.25 10.49
N ALA A 711 26.75 -10.08 11.29
CA ALA A 711 26.68 -9.30 12.53
C ALA A 711 26.99 -7.81 12.27
N TYR A 712 26.15 -6.96 12.79
CA TYR A 712 26.26 -5.50 12.71
C TYR A 712 26.07 -4.87 14.08
N ARG A 713 26.49 -3.61 14.19
CA ARG A 713 26.10 -2.75 15.31
C ARG A 713 25.88 -1.32 14.80
N TYR A 714 25.01 -0.60 15.47
CA TYR A 714 24.99 0.85 15.37
C TYR A 714 25.20 1.50 16.73
N THR A 715 25.80 2.70 16.72
CA THR A 715 26.13 3.45 17.92
C THR A 715 25.64 4.88 17.80
N LEU A 716 24.92 5.35 18.82
CA LEU A 716 24.58 6.75 19.02
C LEU A 716 25.49 7.32 20.10
N GLN A 717 26.29 8.30 19.75
CA GLN A 717 27.24 8.87 20.68
C GLN A 717 26.54 9.81 21.67
N SER A 718 26.67 9.48 22.95
CA SER A 718 26.20 10.26 24.08
C SER A 718 27.28 10.25 25.14
N VAL A 719 28.17 11.22 25.14
CA VAL A 719 29.34 11.22 26.01
C VAL A 719 28.93 11.33 27.47
N ASN A 720 29.20 10.29 28.26
CA ASN A 720 29.16 10.37 29.70
C ASN A 720 30.50 10.88 30.19
N ARG A 721 30.58 12.10 30.71
CA ARG A 721 31.79 12.66 31.30
C ARG A 721 31.87 12.24 32.73
N ALA A 722 32.97 11.61 33.12
CA ALA A 722 33.30 11.30 34.52
C ALA A 722 33.29 12.58 35.37
N SER A 723 32.84 12.40 36.60
CA SER A 723 32.66 13.44 37.61
C SER A 723 33.72 14.51 37.63
N GLY A 724 33.35 15.77 37.57
CA GLY A 724 34.22 16.97 37.83
C GLY A 724 34.26 17.98 36.69
N GLN A 725 33.71 17.74 35.53
CA GLN A 725 33.53 18.75 34.48
C GLN A 725 32.06 19.05 34.32
N GLN A 726 31.69 20.31 34.39
CA GLN A 726 30.33 20.74 34.11
C GLN A 726 30.01 20.55 32.66
N PRO A 727 28.88 19.88 32.36
CA PRO A 727 28.54 19.45 31.02
C PRO A 727 27.60 20.39 30.33
N ASP A 728 27.71 21.69 30.56
CA ASP A 728 26.66 22.64 30.21
C ASP A 728 26.40 22.77 28.71
N ASP A 729 27.36 22.32 27.85
CA ASP A 729 27.19 22.45 26.42
C ASP A 729 27.38 21.10 25.67
N CYS A 730 26.43 20.75 24.85
CA CYS A 730 26.62 19.69 23.89
C CYS A 730 27.61 20.10 22.80
N VAL A 731 28.70 19.37 22.66
CA VAL A 731 29.71 19.67 21.64
C VAL A 731 29.30 18.98 20.35
N SER A 732 28.92 19.80 19.36
CA SER A 732 28.57 19.30 18.04
C SER A 732 29.70 18.47 17.42
N GLY A 733 29.36 17.25 16.97
CA GLY A 733 30.29 16.28 16.37
C GLY A 733 30.97 15.35 17.37
N GLU A 734 30.86 15.58 18.69
CA GLU A 734 31.29 14.63 19.72
C GLU A 734 30.12 13.87 20.35
N ALA A 735 28.91 14.43 20.28
CA ALA A 735 27.69 13.79 20.76
C ALA A 735 26.48 14.25 19.93
N ILE A 736 25.42 13.48 19.96
CA ILE A 736 24.13 13.87 19.39
C ILE A 736 23.48 14.88 20.35
N CYS A 737 23.13 16.05 19.82
CA CYS A 737 22.58 17.18 20.57
C CYS A 737 21.14 17.48 20.15
N SER A 738 20.30 17.93 21.09
CA SER A 738 19.05 18.61 20.74
C SER A 738 19.31 20.01 20.22
N GLN A 739 18.35 20.63 19.56
CA GLN A 739 18.41 22.05 19.16
C GLN A 739 18.57 23.01 20.36
N ALA A 740 18.15 22.55 21.55
CA ALA A 740 18.37 23.28 22.81
C ALA A 740 19.79 23.10 23.40
N GLY A 741 20.70 22.42 22.67
CA GLY A 741 22.08 22.23 23.09
C GLY A 741 22.28 21.17 24.20
N LYS A 742 21.29 20.33 24.46
CA LYS A 742 21.36 19.25 25.44
C LYS A 742 21.76 17.94 24.78
N ARG A 743 22.53 17.11 25.50
CA ARG A 743 23.00 15.81 25.02
C ARG A 743 21.95 14.73 25.08
N LEU A 744 22.02 13.79 24.14
CA LEU A 744 21.17 12.61 24.13
C LEU A 744 21.34 11.79 25.42
N GLN A 745 20.22 11.47 26.07
CA GLN A 745 20.18 10.63 27.27
C GLN A 745 19.77 9.19 26.89
N THR A 746 20.62 8.24 27.25
CA THR A 746 20.47 6.84 26.87
C THR A 746 20.28 5.89 28.07
N ALA A 747 20.65 6.31 29.29
CA ALA A 747 20.55 5.52 30.51
C ALA A 747 19.33 5.98 31.36
N LEU A 748 18.12 5.66 30.87
CA LEU A 748 16.87 6.19 31.43
C LEU A 748 16.52 5.62 32.81
N LEU A 749 16.98 4.42 33.15
CA LEU A 749 16.63 3.72 34.39
C LEU A 749 17.61 3.97 35.53
N GLU A 750 18.78 4.53 35.28
CA GLU A 750 19.79 4.80 36.34
C GLU A 750 19.46 6.02 37.25
N GLY A 751 18.37 6.75 36.95
CA GLY A 751 17.97 7.97 37.65
C GLY A 751 18.44 9.24 36.92
N PRO A 752 17.97 10.41 37.37
CA PRO A 752 18.12 11.64 36.62
C PRO A 752 19.55 12.21 36.77
N GLU A 753 20.38 11.98 35.77
CA GLU A 753 21.47 12.88 35.46
C GLU A 753 21.19 13.52 34.07
N PRO A 754 20.09 14.29 33.95
CA PRO A 754 19.54 14.70 32.68
C PRO A 754 20.48 15.59 31.84
N ASP A 755 21.43 16.23 32.48
CA ASP A 755 22.32 17.19 31.82
C ASP A 755 23.63 16.57 31.30
N TRP A 756 23.93 15.33 31.68
CA TRP A 756 25.24 14.73 31.45
C TRP A 756 25.29 13.79 30.22
N GLY A 757 24.18 13.53 29.59
CA GLY A 757 24.05 12.46 28.63
C GLY A 757 24.18 11.07 29.29
N GLY A 758 23.96 10.04 28.54
CA GLY A 758 24.16 8.66 29.00
C GLY A 758 25.48 8.10 28.48
N PRO A 759 25.77 6.82 28.70
CA PRO A 759 26.73 6.11 27.91
C PRO A 759 26.28 6.06 26.44
N ASP A 760 27.20 5.86 25.51
CA ASP A 760 26.82 5.63 24.11
C ASP A 760 25.79 4.50 24.04
N LEU A 761 24.72 4.70 23.25
CA LEU A 761 23.83 3.61 22.90
C LEU A 761 24.53 2.74 21.87
N GLU A 762 24.63 1.46 22.15
CA GLU A 762 25.25 0.47 21.24
C GLU A 762 24.27 -0.69 21.08
N ILE A 763 23.77 -0.89 19.87
CA ILE A 763 22.84 -1.97 19.54
C ILE A 763 23.48 -2.89 18.53
N HIS A 764 23.67 -4.16 18.92
CA HIS A 764 24.07 -5.24 18.03
C HIS A 764 22.83 -5.86 17.39
N PHE A 765 22.93 -6.21 16.11
CA PHE A 765 21.84 -6.87 15.38
C PHE A 765 22.42 -7.79 14.30
N ARG A 766 21.59 -8.70 13.79
CA ARG A 766 21.92 -9.56 12.65
C ARG A 766 21.07 -9.19 11.45
N GLY A 767 21.67 -9.24 10.26
CA GLY A 767 20.91 -9.18 9.03
C GLY A 767 19.97 -10.38 8.92
N ALA A 768 18.80 -10.20 8.31
CA ALA A 768 17.79 -11.24 8.10
C ALA A 768 17.22 -11.17 6.68
N PRO A 769 16.59 -12.23 6.16
CA PRO A 769 15.93 -12.22 4.88
C PRO A 769 14.83 -11.13 4.81
N VAL A 770 14.54 -10.69 3.59
CA VAL A 770 13.43 -9.77 3.32
C VAL A 770 12.10 -10.41 3.77
N THR A 771 11.25 -9.64 4.43
CA THR A 771 9.94 -10.07 4.92
C THR A 771 8.96 -8.90 4.95
N ASP A 772 7.68 -9.20 4.80
CA ASP A 772 6.60 -8.23 5.01
C ASP A 772 6.22 -8.06 6.49
N SER A 773 6.59 -9.02 7.35
CA SER A 773 6.27 -8.95 8.77
C SER A 773 7.03 -7.83 9.48
N VAL A 774 6.32 -6.91 10.12
CA VAL A 774 6.91 -5.88 10.99
C VAL A 774 7.38 -6.42 12.33
N PHE A 775 6.84 -7.58 12.74
CA PHE A 775 7.11 -8.20 14.05
C PHE A 775 8.20 -9.27 14.01
N GLN A 776 8.74 -9.60 12.85
CA GLN A 776 9.73 -10.68 12.72
C GLN A 776 11.02 -10.43 13.53
N ALA A 777 11.33 -9.16 13.84
CA ALA A 777 12.47 -8.84 14.69
C ALA A 777 12.40 -9.46 16.10
N LEU A 778 11.21 -9.84 16.56
CA LEU A 778 10.97 -10.51 17.83
C LEU A 778 10.96 -12.05 17.73
N ASN A 779 10.91 -12.60 16.53
CA ASN A 779 10.86 -14.05 16.30
C ASN A 779 12.19 -14.76 16.61
N ASN A 780 13.24 -14.02 16.97
CA ASN A 780 14.54 -14.59 17.36
C ASN A 780 14.67 -14.85 18.85
N LEU A 781 13.68 -14.54 19.65
CA LEU A 781 13.62 -15.02 21.01
C LEU A 781 13.45 -16.54 20.95
N PRO A 782 14.31 -17.31 21.63
CA PRO A 782 14.08 -18.72 21.78
C PRO A 782 12.81 -18.88 22.62
N THR A 783 11.68 -19.05 21.95
CA THR A 783 10.39 -19.26 22.58
C THR A 783 10.13 -20.75 22.60
N ALA A 784 10.07 -21.33 23.75
CA ALA A 784 9.62 -22.70 23.90
C ALA A 784 8.78 -22.80 25.18
N ASP A 785 7.48 -22.95 25.00
CA ASP A 785 6.60 -23.49 26.01
C ASP A 785 6.93 -24.99 26.20
N VAL A 786 7.90 -25.24 27.08
CA VAL A 786 8.49 -26.57 27.29
C VAL A 786 7.48 -27.52 27.93
N ASN A 787 6.56 -27.00 28.71
CA ASN A 787 5.54 -27.79 29.42
C ASN A 787 4.21 -27.85 28.66
N ALA A 788 4.10 -27.11 27.51
CA ALA A 788 2.94 -27.08 26.62
C ALA A 788 1.62 -26.68 27.32
N ASN A 789 1.71 -25.78 28.31
CA ASN A 789 0.53 -25.29 29.04
C ASN A 789 -0.12 -24.06 28.39
N GLY A 790 0.45 -23.52 27.31
CA GLY A 790 -0.04 -22.34 26.60
C GLY A 790 0.42 -21.01 27.19
N PHE A 791 1.31 -21.05 28.19
CA PHE A 791 1.94 -19.88 28.80
C PHE A 791 3.45 -20.05 28.82
N PHE A 792 4.19 -18.95 28.85
CA PHE A 792 5.62 -18.98 29.11
C PHE A 792 5.83 -18.84 30.62
N ASP A 793 6.45 -19.83 31.23
CA ASP A 793 6.67 -19.87 32.67
C ASP A 793 8.12 -19.51 33.02
N ASP A 794 8.35 -19.16 34.28
CA ASP A 794 9.70 -18.85 34.79
C ASP A 794 10.68 -20.01 34.54
N GLY A 795 11.74 -19.69 33.81
CA GLY A 795 12.77 -20.65 33.40
C GLY A 795 12.57 -21.29 32.03
N GLU A 796 11.49 -20.96 31.33
CA GLU A 796 11.33 -21.34 29.92
C GLU A 796 12.03 -20.35 28.97
N PRO A 797 12.60 -20.82 27.84
CA PRO A 797 13.18 -19.92 26.87
C PRO A 797 12.13 -18.94 26.31
N GLY A 798 12.39 -17.65 26.42
CA GLY A 798 11.49 -16.60 25.98
C GLY A 798 10.55 -16.04 27.08
N TYR A 799 10.54 -16.64 28.26
CA TYR A 799 9.96 -15.98 29.43
C TYR A 799 10.83 -14.81 29.83
N GLY A 800 10.20 -13.66 29.85
CA GLY A 800 10.93 -12.49 30.12
C GLY A 800 10.17 -11.46 30.91
#